data_018d564c3bb917048584ab6674781369
#
_entry.id   018d564c3bb917048584ab6674781369
#
_cell.length_a   1.000
_cell.length_b   1.000
_cell.length_c   1.000
_cell.angle_alpha   90.00
_cell.angle_beta   90.00
_cell.angle_gamma   90.00
#
_symmetry.space_group_name_H-M   'P 1'
#
loop_
_entity.id
_entity.type
_entity.pdbx_description
1 polymer ?
#
loop_
_entity_poly.entity_id
_entity_poly.type
_entity_poly.pdbx_seq_one_letter_code
_entity_poly.pdbx_strand_id
1 'polypeptide(L)'
;MFAACCAIFIALLPLACPTFARQPQDANSNVARASVAGRTTVVSGEGATNSLAGVTVKLTGPSVGPAPQSTVTDAEGRYEFTHLAAGTYALEASADGFKTWSATITLRANQALVKDVVLQISSVNQQVEVQGEAAEIATQNVAITATVNTDQLESLPLPTQKFTEALSLIPGVIRTPTGKLTFKGQAESQGMLVVDSAENVDPVSGSFAIPIPVDIIQSMTVYSLPESSEYGGFTGGLTTIETKPPSGIWDYKLRDFIPAFRGKNDHLVGLANWTPRLEFDGPLIKNKMNFSEEVTYELRRQPVRGLSFPENEIKTRSVTSFTNLQLILSPRHVLNFNVNVFPLELDFANINALIPQTASTNYGRSGVSIGFSDSYQFVSGALLNTMVRYTRFDSNAHGQGPADMQISPEGWAGNYFNSWNRKANQLEVLPAYQLSSKSWHGSHEVRFGADILYRNYDDTSTSHPIELLAQDGSVAERIDFQGAGLLSASDAEVAEFIQDHWTLNGRLTLNFGARLTSQSIGRDAAFAPRIGAAYSLNDGKTVIRAGAAEVYGHVPLLAADFTGNQTRVLSFFDSSGALIGQPVVLVNSYLLSGAPPSAPGVPRDPGSSPRTFSWNLVLEQEVRKNLNLRASYLDSRTVGLFFLDPVLNATAGGGLLALKNTAVSQYRQADITAHYRFGERADMSLSYTWSRGRGDLNPLSDTLVPFQIPVIRPNAAGILSSDVPHRVVASGFFRLPWKMVISPVADVHSGLPFSNVDVLQNYVGVPDDQRFPFYFSLDVRLYREFAVHIPRTERSKTHKVRLGVYSTDITNRQNPHDVYNNVTSPIFGHFAGFQRRYTGLVLDLIQ
;
A
#
# COMPACT_ATOMS: atom_id res chain seq x y z
N MET A 1 -16.00 -27.69 8.19
CA MET A 1 -14.59 -27.31 7.92
C MET A 1 -14.21 -25.94 8.51
N PHE A 2 -15.14 -25.00 8.64
CA PHE A 2 -14.94 -23.72 9.32
C PHE A 2 -14.68 -23.79 10.84
N ALA A 3 -15.16 -24.84 11.52
CA ALA A 3 -15.00 -25.01 12.97
C ALA A 3 -13.57 -25.45 13.40
N ALA A 4 -12.78 -26.00 12.51
CA ALA A 4 -11.44 -26.52 12.83
C ALA A 4 -10.34 -25.44 12.85
N CYS A 5 -10.45 -24.37 12.04
CA CYS A 5 -9.47 -23.28 12.04
C CYS A 5 -9.62 -22.33 13.23
N CYS A 6 -10.85 -22.14 13.76
CA CYS A 6 -11.07 -21.35 14.97
C CYS A 6 -10.52 -22.05 16.24
N ALA A 7 -10.50 -23.42 16.25
CA ALA A 7 -10.06 -24.18 17.42
C ALA A 7 -8.55 -24.10 17.69
N ILE A 8 -7.71 -23.88 16.67
CA ILE A 8 -6.25 -23.83 16.84
C ILE A 8 -5.80 -22.51 17.48
N PHE A 9 -6.53 -21.40 17.25
CA PHE A 9 -6.22 -20.12 17.87
C PHE A 9 -6.82 -19.93 19.28
N ILE A 10 -7.92 -20.64 19.59
CA ILE A 10 -8.59 -20.58 20.91
C ILE A 10 -7.85 -21.42 21.96
N ALA A 11 -7.08 -22.44 21.56
CA ALA A 11 -6.35 -23.33 22.48
C ALA A 11 -5.11 -22.72 23.14
N LEU A 12 -4.71 -21.49 22.77
CA LEU A 12 -3.54 -20.79 23.33
C LEU A 12 -3.86 -19.67 24.32
N LEU A 13 -5.11 -19.50 24.72
CA LEU A 13 -5.49 -18.58 25.79
C LEU A 13 -5.31 -19.25 27.16
N PRO A 14 -4.42 -18.75 28.05
CA PRO A 14 -4.35 -19.27 29.41
C PRO A 14 -5.58 -18.85 30.21
N LEU A 15 -6.36 -19.81 30.67
CA LEU A 15 -7.40 -19.65 31.68
C LEU A 15 -6.75 -19.21 33.00
N ALA A 16 -6.82 -17.93 33.33
CA ALA A 16 -6.50 -17.43 34.66
C ALA A 16 -7.76 -17.50 35.54
N CYS A 17 -7.77 -18.38 36.51
CA CYS A 17 -8.76 -18.45 37.58
C CYS A 17 -8.68 -17.22 38.48
N PRO A 18 -9.80 -16.60 38.89
CA PRO A 18 -9.78 -15.49 39.83
C PRO A 18 -9.67 -16.03 41.27
N THR A 19 -8.60 -15.70 41.95
CA THR A 19 -8.54 -15.82 43.41
C THR A 19 -9.13 -14.56 44.03
N PHE A 20 -10.20 -14.74 44.78
CA PHE A 20 -10.79 -13.72 45.67
C PHE A 20 -9.81 -13.39 46.78
N ALA A 21 -9.43 -12.12 46.90
CA ALA A 21 -8.75 -11.59 48.07
C ALA A 21 -9.63 -10.54 48.75
N ARG A 22 -9.77 -10.74 50.02
CA ARG A 22 -10.55 -9.97 51.01
C ARG A 22 -10.02 -8.55 51.16
N GLN A 23 -10.92 -7.56 51.21
CA GLN A 23 -10.60 -6.20 51.66
C GLN A 23 -10.28 -6.16 53.19
N PRO A 24 -9.37 -5.28 53.59
CA PRO A 24 -9.34 -4.73 54.93
C PRO A 24 -9.78 -3.25 54.92
N GLN A 25 -10.54 -2.93 55.94
CA GLN A 25 -11.02 -1.59 56.26
C GLN A 25 -9.94 -0.67 56.84
N ASP A 26 -10.15 0.58 56.58
CA ASP A 26 -9.74 1.83 57.23
C ASP A 26 -8.54 1.87 58.20
N ALA A 27 -7.59 2.68 57.81
CA ALA A 27 -6.74 3.41 58.74
C ALA A 27 -6.34 4.79 58.14
N ASN A 28 -6.74 5.79 58.84
CA ASN A 28 -6.35 7.19 58.68
C ASN A 28 -4.82 7.30 58.63
N SER A 29 -4.21 7.69 57.51
CA SER A 29 -2.78 7.88 57.42
C SER A 29 -2.45 9.17 56.71
N ASN A 30 -1.53 9.92 57.25
CA ASN A 30 -0.77 10.99 56.61
C ASN A 30 -0.34 10.56 55.20
N VAL A 31 -1.04 11.05 54.18
CA VAL A 31 -0.75 10.73 52.78
C VAL A 31 0.57 11.44 52.42
N ALA A 32 1.62 10.65 52.34
CA ALA A 32 2.92 11.08 51.83
C ALA A 32 2.75 11.60 50.41
N ARG A 33 3.03 12.88 50.21
CA ARG A 33 2.73 13.61 48.95
C ARG A 33 3.97 13.69 48.06
N ALA A 34 3.89 13.15 46.88
CA ALA A 34 4.92 13.27 45.84
C ALA A 34 4.65 14.47 44.91
N SER A 35 5.64 14.87 44.16
CA SER A 35 5.53 15.88 43.10
C SER A 35 6.29 15.45 41.82
N VAL A 36 5.88 15.97 40.69
CA VAL A 36 6.61 15.89 39.44
C VAL A 36 6.75 17.29 38.85
N ALA A 37 7.96 17.66 38.53
CA ALA A 37 8.30 18.93 37.85
C ALA A 37 9.25 18.64 36.68
N GLY A 38 9.35 19.58 35.76
CA GLY A 38 10.28 19.45 34.64
C GLY A 38 10.24 20.65 33.71
N ARG A 39 10.99 20.59 32.66
CA ARG A 39 11.05 21.63 31.64
C ARG A 39 10.69 21.04 30.30
N THR A 40 9.85 21.74 29.54
CA THR A 40 9.61 21.44 28.12
C THR A 40 10.62 22.18 27.27
N THR A 41 11.24 21.43 26.37
CA THR A 41 12.30 21.95 25.50
C THR A 41 12.09 21.44 24.09
N VAL A 42 12.67 22.18 23.14
CA VAL A 42 12.82 21.76 21.75
C VAL A 42 14.30 21.65 21.44
N VAL A 43 14.71 20.61 20.74
CA VAL A 43 16.12 20.49 20.30
C VAL A 43 16.39 21.52 19.21
N SER A 44 17.18 22.55 19.50
CA SER A 44 17.70 23.48 18.50
C SER A 44 18.99 22.95 17.87
N GLY A 45 19.29 23.37 16.63
CA GLY A 45 20.50 22.96 15.89
C GLY A 45 21.87 23.24 16.53
N GLU A 46 21.94 23.89 17.69
CA GLU A 46 23.20 24.13 18.40
C GLU A 46 23.39 23.24 19.64
N GLY A 47 22.50 22.25 19.85
CA GLY A 47 22.56 21.43 21.07
C GLY A 47 22.05 22.16 22.32
N ALA A 48 21.63 23.40 22.19
CA ALA A 48 20.91 24.13 23.20
C ALA A 48 19.45 23.66 23.14
N THR A 49 18.98 23.10 24.22
CA THR A 49 17.56 22.87 24.44
C THR A 49 16.90 24.21 24.72
N ASN A 50 16.20 24.77 23.74
CA ASN A 50 15.42 25.97 23.96
C ASN A 50 14.15 25.62 24.74
N SER A 51 13.91 26.34 25.81
CA SER A 51 12.68 26.20 26.60
C SER A 51 11.47 26.58 25.77
N LEU A 52 10.40 25.75 25.82
CA LEU A 52 9.16 25.98 25.10
C LEU A 52 8.06 26.37 26.09
N ALA A 53 7.63 27.63 26.04
CA ALA A 53 6.51 28.15 26.81
C ALA A 53 5.17 27.79 26.14
N GLY A 54 4.07 27.76 26.90
CA GLY A 54 2.73 27.53 26.35
C GLY A 54 2.41 26.08 26.04
N VAL A 55 3.23 25.13 26.45
CA VAL A 55 2.96 23.69 26.30
C VAL A 55 1.92 23.26 27.33
N THR A 56 0.84 22.62 26.88
CA THR A 56 -0.14 21.99 27.77
C THR A 56 0.42 20.65 28.24
N VAL A 57 0.67 20.52 29.55
CA VAL A 57 1.10 19.28 30.19
C VAL A 57 -0.06 18.69 30.99
N LYS A 58 -0.41 17.43 30.68
CA LYS A 58 -1.51 16.69 31.35
C LYS A 58 -0.93 15.54 32.16
N LEU A 59 -1.49 15.30 33.32
CA LEU A 59 -1.16 14.19 34.21
C LEU A 59 -2.41 13.39 34.53
N THR A 60 -2.38 12.08 34.27
CA THR A 60 -3.47 11.14 34.54
C THR A 60 -2.96 10.03 35.46
N GLY A 61 -3.73 9.68 36.51
CA GLY A 61 -3.30 8.62 37.42
C GLY A 61 -4.14 8.53 38.69
N PRO A 62 -3.76 7.68 39.65
CA PRO A 62 -4.60 7.26 40.80
C PRO A 62 -5.11 8.36 41.72
N SER A 63 -4.40 9.49 41.84
CA SER A 63 -4.80 10.61 42.72
C SER A 63 -5.42 11.79 41.96
N VAL A 64 -5.61 11.67 40.63
CA VAL A 64 -6.06 12.77 39.77
C VAL A 64 -7.53 12.59 39.42
N GLY A 65 -8.35 11.81 40.02
CA GLY A 65 -9.76 11.63 39.68
C GLY A 65 -10.02 11.24 38.23
N PRO A 66 -11.28 11.26 37.77
CA PRO A 66 -11.65 10.89 36.41
C PRO A 66 -11.26 11.93 35.33
N ALA A 67 -10.87 13.16 35.72
CA ALA A 67 -10.40 14.19 34.80
C ALA A 67 -8.87 14.39 34.97
N PRO A 68 -8.08 14.50 33.86
CA PRO A 68 -6.64 14.75 33.94
C PRO A 68 -6.37 16.10 34.60
N GLN A 69 -5.36 16.18 35.48
CA GLN A 69 -4.78 17.47 35.88
C GLN A 69 -3.99 18.03 34.70
N SER A 70 -4.19 19.31 34.35
CA SER A 70 -3.43 19.98 33.31
C SER A 70 -2.82 21.27 33.83
N THR A 71 -1.61 21.56 33.34
CA THR A 71 -0.90 22.82 33.55
C THR A 71 -0.32 23.30 32.21
N VAL A 72 -0.02 24.61 32.11
CA VAL A 72 0.62 25.18 30.95
C VAL A 72 2.00 25.65 31.37
N THR A 73 3.02 25.38 30.55
CA THR A 73 4.42 25.75 30.88
C THR A 73 4.62 27.27 30.87
N ASP A 74 5.41 27.75 31.84
CA ASP A 74 5.80 29.18 31.97
C ASP A 74 6.75 29.65 30.85
N ALA A 75 7.20 30.91 30.91
CA ALA A 75 8.10 31.52 29.92
C ALA A 75 9.46 30.79 29.82
N GLU A 76 9.89 30.13 30.86
CA GLU A 76 11.11 29.31 30.95
C GLU A 76 10.84 27.83 30.59
N GLY A 77 9.61 27.49 30.16
CA GLY A 77 9.20 26.15 29.79
C GLY A 77 8.97 25.21 30.99
N ARG A 78 8.82 25.69 32.21
CA ARG A 78 8.69 24.85 33.40
C ARG A 78 7.26 24.47 33.64
N TYR A 79 7.05 23.25 34.20
CA TYR A 79 5.78 22.75 34.67
C TYR A 79 5.96 22.03 36.01
N GLU A 80 4.90 21.99 36.82
CA GLU A 80 4.91 21.29 38.08
C GLU A 80 3.51 20.77 38.46
N PHE A 81 3.47 19.55 39.00
CA PHE A 81 2.32 18.96 39.65
C PHE A 81 2.70 18.55 41.06
N THR A 82 1.92 19.00 42.04
CA THR A 82 2.17 18.76 43.47
C THR A 82 1.06 17.97 44.12
N HIS A 83 1.28 17.45 45.30
CA HIS A 83 0.29 16.76 46.14
C HIS A 83 -0.18 15.42 45.55
N LEU A 84 0.69 14.71 44.84
CA LEU A 84 0.38 13.43 44.20
C LEU A 84 0.56 12.26 45.18
N ALA A 85 -0.30 11.25 45.10
CA ALA A 85 -0.08 9.99 45.81
C ALA A 85 1.00 9.14 45.15
N ALA A 86 1.59 8.22 45.88
CA ALA A 86 2.46 7.22 45.27
C ALA A 86 1.66 6.35 44.27
N GLY A 87 2.20 6.13 43.08
CA GLY A 87 1.51 5.39 42.02
C GLY A 87 2.11 5.63 40.64
N THR A 88 1.53 4.99 39.63
CA THR A 88 1.91 5.14 38.24
C THR A 88 1.01 6.18 37.57
N TYR A 89 1.61 7.13 36.85
CA TYR A 89 0.94 8.24 36.19
C TYR A 89 1.36 8.27 34.71
N ALA A 90 0.43 8.64 33.86
CA ALA A 90 0.72 9.02 32.47
C ALA A 90 0.90 10.56 32.40
N LEU A 91 2.05 10.99 31.88
CA LEU A 91 2.40 12.39 31.66
C LEU A 91 2.39 12.63 30.16
N GLU A 92 1.58 13.59 29.71
CA GLU A 92 1.43 13.96 28.30
C GLU A 92 1.76 15.45 28.14
N ALA A 93 2.50 15.82 27.10
CA ALA A 93 2.80 17.20 26.76
C ALA A 93 2.45 17.46 25.30
N SER A 94 1.64 18.49 25.05
CA SER A 94 1.19 18.87 23.72
C SER A 94 1.28 20.38 23.50
N ALA A 95 1.68 20.78 22.30
CA ALA A 95 1.67 22.15 21.84
C ALA A 95 1.39 22.19 20.33
N ASP A 96 0.74 23.23 19.85
CA ASP A 96 0.40 23.39 18.43
C ASP A 96 1.68 23.33 17.57
N GLY A 97 1.65 22.49 16.53
CA GLY A 97 2.79 22.28 15.63
C GLY A 97 3.87 21.35 16.16
N PHE A 98 3.65 20.70 17.30
CA PHE A 98 4.57 19.72 17.87
C PHE A 98 3.88 18.37 18.03
N LYS A 99 4.67 17.32 17.86
CA LYS A 99 4.24 15.96 18.15
C LYS A 99 3.95 15.84 19.64
N THR A 100 2.78 15.34 19.99
CA THR A 100 2.43 15.06 21.39
C THR A 100 3.42 14.08 21.98
N TRP A 101 4.03 14.44 23.10
CA TRP A 101 4.95 13.60 23.85
C TRP A 101 4.23 12.97 25.03
N SER A 102 4.46 11.69 25.27
CA SER A 102 3.90 10.98 26.41
C SER A 102 4.91 10.08 27.09
N ALA A 103 4.79 9.91 28.41
CA ALA A 103 5.59 8.97 29.19
C ALA A 103 4.84 8.47 30.42
N THR A 104 5.07 7.22 30.77
CA THR A 104 4.61 6.67 32.04
C THR A 104 5.68 6.92 33.12
N ILE A 105 5.28 7.52 34.25
CA ILE A 105 6.13 7.79 35.40
C ILE A 105 5.60 7.07 36.63
N THR A 106 6.49 6.57 37.48
CA THR A 106 6.12 5.97 38.76
C THR A 106 6.66 6.82 39.90
N LEU A 107 5.77 7.33 40.75
CA LEU A 107 6.09 8.14 41.92
C LEU A 107 6.05 7.28 43.18
N ARG A 108 7.10 7.38 43.98
CA ARG A 108 7.14 6.83 45.33
C ARG A 108 6.66 7.88 46.35
N ALA A 109 6.26 7.43 47.51
CA ALA A 109 5.86 8.32 48.60
C ALA A 109 6.98 9.35 48.91
N ASN A 110 6.61 10.64 49.03
CA ASN A 110 7.51 11.78 49.29
C ASN A 110 8.62 12.00 48.22
N GLN A 111 8.44 11.48 47.00
CA GLN A 111 9.39 11.68 45.93
C GLN A 111 9.10 12.97 45.15
N ALA A 112 10.12 13.81 44.97
CA ALA A 112 10.12 14.87 43.97
C ALA A 112 10.83 14.32 42.72
N LEU A 113 10.07 14.08 41.64
CA LEU A 113 10.59 13.58 40.36
C LEU A 113 10.80 14.75 39.42
N VAL A 114 12.01 14.86 38.81
CA VAL A 114 12.25 15.78 37.71
C VAL A 114 12.16 14.98 36.40
N LYS A 115 11.27 15.40 35.49
CA LYS A 115 11.05 14.76 34.20
C LYS A 115 11.02 15.84 33.11
N ASP A 116 12.10 16.01 32.39
CA ASP A 116 12.14 16.93 31.26
C ASP A 116 11.47 16.31 30.03
N VAL A 117 10.84 17.17 29.24
CA VAL A 117 10.10 16.83 28.03
C VAL A 117 10.75 17.47 26.83
N VAL A 118 11.07 16.70 25.82
CA VAL A 118 11.59 17.21 24.56
C VAL A 118 10.52 17.03 23.49
N LEU A 119 9.95 18.13 23.00
CA LEU A 119 8.97 18.11 21.93
C LEU A 119 9.66 18.13 20.57
N GLN A 120 9.11 17.40 19.62
CA GLN A 120 9.51 17.36 18.21
C GLN A 120 8.50 18.13 17.38
N ILE A 121 8.95 18.82 16.33
CA ILE A 121 8.05 19.47 15.37
C ILE A 121 7.21 18.38 14.68
N SER A 122 5.90 18.61 14.59
CA SER A 122 5.01 17.72 13.87
C SER A 122 5.29 17.81 12.37
N SER A 123 5.66 16.71 11.73
CA SER A 123 5.57 16.61 10.27
C SER A 123 4.08 16.61 9.88
N VAL A 124 3.79 17.10 8.66
CA VAL A 124 2.45 17.48 8.18
C VAL A 124 1.40 16.38 8.13
N ASN A 125 1.76 15.16 8.36
CA ASN A 125 0.80 14.09 8.49
C ASN A 125 0.37 13.97 9.96
N GLN A 126 -0.82 14.46 10.29
CA GLN A 126 -1.50 14.14 11.53
C GLN A 126 -1.88 12.65 11.55
N GLN A 127 -0.90 11.79 11.74
CA GLN A 127 -1.14 10.46 12.25
C GLN A 127 -0.82 10.47 13.73
N VAL A 128 -1.84 10.19 14.52
CA VAL A 128 -1.65 9.90 15.94
C VAL A 128 -0.78 8.65 16.03
N GLU A 129 0.50 8.82 16.28
CA GLU A 129 1.39 7.71 16.59
C GLU A 129 1.01 7.18 17.97
N VAL A 130 0.30 6.08 17.99
CA VAL A 130 0.02 5.34 19.22
C VAL A 130 1.28 4.57 19.59
N GLN A 131 2.17 5.21 20.37
CA GLN A 131 3.26 4.50 21.01
C GLN A 131 2.76 3.82 22.31
N GLY A 132 2.77 2.49 22.31
CA GLY A 132 3.21 1.74 23.46
C GLY A 132 2.20 1.20 24.46
N GLU A 133 0.89 1.47 24.41
CA GLU A 133 -0.13 0.71 25.15
C GLU A 133 -1.18 0.20 24.18
N ALA A 134 -1.90 -0.88 24.55
CA ALA A 134 -2.97 -1.47 23.72
C ALA A 134 -3.77 -0.34 23.10
N ALA A 135 -3.80 -0.29 21.74
CA ALA A 135 -4.24 0.86 20.99
C ALA A 135 -5.47 1.51 21.61
N GLU A 136 -5.29 2.61 22.33
CA GLU A 136 -6.42 3.44 22.72
C GLU A 136 -7.16 3.81 21.45
N ILE A 137 -8.47 3.62 21.47
CA ILE A 137 -9.30 4.00 20.33
C ILE A 137 -9.14 5.52 20.17
N ALA A 138 -8.62 5.95 19.00
CA ALA A 138 -8.41 7.38 18.73
C ALA A 138 -9.76 8.10 18.63
N THR A 139 -10.24 8.64 19.73
CA THR A 139 -11.61 9.14 19.87
C THR A 139 -11.91 10.36 19.02
N GLN A 140 -10.89 11.11 18.60
CA GLN A 140 -11.01 12.32 17.78
C GLN A 140 -10.61 12.09 16.31
N ASN A 141 -10.05 10.92 15.98
CA ASN A 141 -9.74 10.60 14.59
C ASN A 141 -11.01 10.13 13.88
N VAL A 142 -11.39 10.86 12.83
CA VAL A 142 -12.52 10.53 11.96
C VAL A 142 -12.10 9.51 10.90
N ALA A 143 -10.81 9.51 10.51
CA ALA A 143 -10.27 8.65 9.46
C ALA A 143 -10.43 7.15 9.76
N ILE A 144 -10.88 6.42 8.77
CA ILE A 144 -11.05 4.96 8.83
C ILE A 144 -9.88 4.31 8.12
N THR A 145 -8.88 3.95 8.89
CA THR A 145 -7.59 3.49 8.41
C THR A 145 -7.23 2.11 8.95
N ALA A 146 -6.35 1.44 8.22
CA ALA A 146 -5.56 0.33 8.71
C ALA A 146 -4.08 0.69 8.58
N THR A 147 -3.38 0.77 9.70
CA THR A 147 -1.97 1.18 9.76
C THR A 147 -1.10 -0.01 10.14
N VAL A 148 0.02 -0.16 9.45
CA VAL A 148 1.09 -1.12 9.75
C VAL A 148 2.32 -0.29 10.10
N ASN A 149 2.83 -0.44 11.32
CA ASN A 149 4.01 0.29 11.80
C ASN A 149 5.32 -0.49 11.55
N THR A 150 6.45 0.16 11.83
CA THR A 150 7.79 -0.43 11.68
C THR A 150 7.94 -1.78 12.37
N ASP A 151 7.53 -1.90 13.66
CA ASP A 151 7.70 -3.13 14.44
C ASP A 151 6.91 -4.29 13.85
N GLN A 152 5.71 -4.02 13.36
CA GLN A 152 4.89 -4.99 12.66
C GLN A 152 5.54 -5.39 11.33
N LEU A 153 6.00 -4.44 10.50
CA LEU A 153 6.67 -4.71 9.22
C LEU A 153 7.94 -5.57 9.43
N GLU A 154 8.77 -5.22 10.42
CA GLU A 154 9.99 -5.97 10.73
C GLU A 154 9.71 -7.39 11.26
N SER A 155 8.55 -7.61 11.87
CA SER A 155 8.18 -8.94 12.40
C SER A 155 7.58 -9.87 11.35
N LEU A 156 6.92 -9.33 10.32
CA LEU A 156 6.21 -10.12 9.31
C LEU A 156 7.14 -11.03 8.50
N PRO A 157 6.66 -12.23 8.09
CA PRO A 157 7.38 -13.13 7.18
C PRO A 157 7.25 -12.65 5.73
N LEU A 158 7.90 -11.54 5.37
CA LEU A 158 7.87 -10.96 4.02
C LEU A 158 8.97 -11.59 3.15
N PRO A 159 8.67 -12.53 2.23
CA PRO A 159 9.69 -13.26 1.46
C PRO A 159 10.42 -12.38 0.43
N THR A 160 9.81 -11.31 -0.06
CA THR A 160 10.45 -10.39 -1.00
C THR A 160 10.88 -9.07 -0.37
N GLN A 161 10.59 -8.87 0.93
CA GLN A 161 10.89 -7.63 1.67
C GLN A 161 10.33 -6.38 0.96
N LYS A 162 9.16 -6.53 0.31
CA LYS A 162 8.43 -5.44 -0.34
C LYS A 162 7.24 -5.03 0.52
N PHE A 163 7.05 -3.73 0.71
CA PHE A 163 5.91 -3.21 1.47
C PHE A 163 4.55 -3.67 0.89
N THR A 164 4.49 -3.92 -0.42
CA THR A 164 3.30 -4.42 -1.10
C THR A 164 2.84 -5.81 -0.61
N GLU A 165 3.75 -6.60 0.00
CA GLU A 165 3.37 -7.87 0.63
C GLU A 165 2.55 -7.64 1.90
N ALA A 166 2.94 -6.65 2.71
CA ALA A 166 2.20 -6.30 3.92
C ALA A 166 0.82 -5.70 3.63
N LEU A 167 0.65 -4.99 2.49
CA LEU A 167 -0.65 -4.45 2.07
C LEU A 167 -1.72 -5.54 1.93
N SER A 168 -1.36 -6.73 1.45
CA SER A 168 -2.32 -7.83 1.29
C SER A 168 -2.89 -8.36 2.62
N LEU A 169 -2.33 -8.00 3.78
CA LEU A 169 -2.85 -8.38 5.10
C LEU A 169 -4.01 -7.49 5.56
N ILE A 170 -4.23 -6.37 4.86
CA ILE A 170 -5.26 -5.38 5.20
C ILE A 170 -6.60 -5.80 4.60
N PRO A 171 -7.73 -5.73 5.35
CA PRO A 171 -9.06 -5.98 4.82
C PRO A 171 -9.37 -5.13 3.58
N GLY A 172 -9.91 -5.75 2.53
CA GLY A 172 -10.23 -5.08 1.25
C GLY A 172 -9.06 -4.92 0.28
N VAL A 173 -7.86 -5.37 0.65
CA VAL A 173 -6.71 -5.48 -0.27
C VAL A 173 -6.50 -6.95 -0.64
N ILE A 174 -6.61 -7.28 -1.92
CA ILE A 174 -6.50 -8.66 -2.43
C ILE A 174 -5.33 -8.73 -3.41
N ARG A 175 -4.57 -9.81 -3.34
CA ARG A 175 -3.55 -10.16 -4.34
C ARG A 175 -4.15 -11.15 -5.32
N THR A 176 -4.19 -10.79 -6.60
CA THR A 176 -4.67 -11.66 -7.68
C THR A 176 -3.69 -12.81 -7.94
N PRO A 177 -4.09 -13.88 -8.67
CA PRO A 177 -3.18 -14.96 -9.07
C PRO A 177 -1.97 -14.46 -9.87
N THR A 178 -2.11 -13.35 -10.61
CA THR A 178 -1.01 -12.71 -11.36
C THR A 178 -0.08 -11.87 -10.47
N GLY A 179 -0.33 -11.80 -9.14
CA GLY A 179 0.47 -11.05 -8.18
C GLY A 179 0.14 -9.56 -8.08
N LYS A 180 -0.76 -9.02 -8.90
CA LYS A 180 -1.24 -7.63 -8.83
C LYS A 180 -2.07 -7.41 -7.58
N LEU A 181 -1.98 -6.22 -6.98
CA LEU A 181 -2.86 -5.80 -5.89
C LEU A 181 -4.17 -5.21 -6.43
N THR A 182 -5.22 -5.39 -5.66
CA THR A 182 -6.50 -4.70 -5.88
C THR A 182 -6.97 -4.10 -4.57
N PHE A 183 -7.57 -2.93 -4.66
CA PHE A 183 -8.08 -2.16 -3.52
C PHE A 183 -9.58 -1.97 -3.69
N LYS A 184 -10.37 -2.56 -2.81
CA LYS A 184 -11.86 -2.45 -2.84
C LYS A 184 -12.43 -2.75 -4.22
N GLY A 185 -11.98 -3.83 -4.84
CA GLY A 185 -12.42 -4.25 -6.16
C GLY A 185 -11.79 -3.50 -7.35
N GLN A 186 -11.01 -2.46 -7.12
CA GLN A 186 -10.32 -1.68 -8.15
C GLN A 186 -8.87 -2.18 -8.34
N ALA A 187 -8.35 -2.08 -9.57
CA ALA A 187 -6.96 -2.41 -9.86
C ALA A 187 -5.98 -1.49 -9.09
N GLU A 188 -4.77 -1.95 -8.85
CA GLU A 188 -3.68 -1.18 -8.21
C GLU A 188 -3.47 0.17 -8.88
N SER A 189 -3.49 0.19 -10.22
CA SER A 189 -3.33 1.40 -11.04
C SER A 189 -4.45 2.45 -10.89
N GLN A 190 -5.56 2.08 -10.28
CA GLN A 190 -6.67 2.99 -9.93
C GLN A 190 -6.58 3.44 -8.46
N GLY A 191 -5.64 2.88 -7.69
CA GLY A 191 -5.26 3.33 -6.36
C GLY A 191 -4.22 4.45 -6.41
N MET A 192 -3.90 5.00 -5.24
CA MET A 192 -2.84 6.00 -5.07
C MET A 192 -1.87 5.55 -3.99
N LEU A 193 -0.58 5.62 -4.30
CA LEU A 193 0.50 5.49 -3.34
C LEU A 193 1.15 6.86 -3.14
N VAL A 194 1.09 7.35 -1.91
CA VAL A 194 1.71 8.60 -1.49
C VAL A 194 2.86 8.30 -0.54
N VAL A 195 4.02 8.86 -0.79
CA VAL A 195 5.20 8.74 0.08
C VAL A 195 5.62 10.14 0.50
N ASP A 196 5.68 10.40 1.81
CA ASP A 196 6.03 11.71 2.36
C ASP A 196 5.25 12.86 1.68
N SER A 197 3.93 12.70 1.55
CA SER A 197 2.96 13.65 1.00
C SER A 197 2.92 13.81 -0.53
N ALA A 198 3.75 13.12 -1.32
CA ALA A 198 3.71 13.20 -2.78
C ALA A 198 3.45 11.83 -3.44
N GLU A 199 2.89 11.85 -4.64
CA GLU A 199 2.61 10.64 -5.43
C GLU A 199 3.89 9.85 -5.73
N ASN A 200 3.81 8.52 -5.57
CA ASN A 200 4.94 7.60 -5.80
C ASN A 200 4.50 6.41 -6.66
N VAL A 201 3.94 6.70 -7.82
CA VAL A 201 3.41 5.72 -8.78
C VAL A 201 4.12 5.84 -10.13
N ASP A 202 4.00 4.83 -10.98
CA ASP A 202 4.35 4.94 -12.41
C ASP A 202 3.50 6.05 -13.04
N PRO A 203 4.10 7.10 -13.62
CA PRO A 203 3.36 8.26 -14.14
C PRO A 203 2.36 7.93 -15.26
N VAL A 204 2.53 6.82 -15.95
CA VAL A 204 1.71 6.42 -17.09
C VAL A 204 0.63 5.44 -16.71
N SER A 205 0.98 4.41 -15.93
CA SER A 205 0.05 3.35 -15.56
C SER A 205 -0.66 3.56 -14.23
N GLY A 206 -0.12 4.41 -13.34
CA GLY A 206 -0.61 4.57 -11.96
C GLY A 206 -0.26 3.40 -11.03
N SER A 207 0.51 2.40 -11.50
CA SER A 207 0.87 1.24 -10.67
C SER A 207 1.89 1.59 -9.59
N PHE A 208 1.91 0.82 -8.48
CA PHE A 208 2.86 0.96 -7.36
C PHE A 208 4.25 0.39 -7.74
N ALA A 209 4.74 0.81 -8.92
CA ALA A 209 5.97 0.29 -9.50
C ALA A 209 7.25 0.93 -8.93
N ILE A 210 7.16 2.05 -8.22
CA ILE A 210 8.31 2.70 -7.59
C ILE A 210 8.52 2.07 -6.19
N PRO A 211 9.60 1.32 -5.97
CA PRO A 211 9.80 0.61 -4.71
C PRO A 211 10.20 1.58 -3.58
N ILE A 212 9.74 1.27 -2.39
CA ILE A 212 10.20 1.86 -1.14
C ILE A 212 10.75 0.73 -0.28
N PRO A 213 12.01 0.83 0.18
CA PRO A 213 12.59 -0.17 1.08
C PRO A 213 11.79 -0.26 2.38
N VAL A 214 11.50 -1.49 2.85
CA VAL A 214 10.69 -1.67 4.07
C VAL A 214 11.39 -1.12 5.33
N ASP A 215 12.72 -1.08 5.32
CA ASP A 215 13.53 -0.68 6.46
C ASP A 215 13.42 0.82 6.78
N ILE A 216 13.15 1.65 5.76
CA ILE A 216 12.96 3.09 5.95
C ILE A 216 11.51 3.48 6.28
N ILE A 217 10.57 2.55 6.24
CA ILE A 217 9.15 2.85 6.51
C ILE A 217 8.94 3.02 8.02
N GLN A 218 8.46 4.19 8.42
CA GLN A 218 7.99 4.46 9.77
C GLN A 218 6.57 3.93 9.96
N SER A 219 5.68 4.26 9.03
CA SER A 219 4.28 3.81 9.02
C SER A 219 3.76 3.69 7.60
N MET A 220 2.86 2.75 7.40
CA MET A 220 2.11 2.56 6.16
C MET A 220 0.62 2.49 6.50
N THR A 221 -0.18 3.36 5.90
CA THR A 221 -1.61 3.48 6.19
C THR A 221 -2.44 3.32 4.92
N VAL A 222 -3.45 2.44 4.99
CA VAL A 222 -4.46 2.29 3.94
C VAL A 222 -5.77 2.88 4.42
N TYR A 223 -6.32 3.79 3.64
CA TYR A 223 -7.56 4.50 3.93
C TYR A 223 -8.76 3.74 3.33
N SER A 224 -9.68 3.33 4.17
CA SER A 224 -10.96 2.75 3.72
C SER A 224 -11.86 3.80 3.08
N LEU A 225 -11.84 5.02 3.60
CA LEU A 225 -12.43 6.20 2.99
C LEU A 225 -11.41 7.34 3.09
N PRO A 226 -11.01 7.99 1.99
CA PRO A 226 -10.10 9.12 2.03
C PRO A 226 -10.87 10.35 2.52
N GLU A 227 -10.67 10.74 3.77
CA GLU A 227 -11.29 11.91 4.37
C GLU A 227 -10.50 13.19 4.10
N SER A 228 -9.17 13.08 3.94
CA SER A 228 -8.35 14.24 3.58
C SER A 228 -8.61 14.67 2.16
N SER A 229 -8.98 15.95 1.98
CA SER A 229 -9.20 16.56 0.66
C SER A 229 -7.91 16.89 -0.08
N GLU A 230 -6.75 16.82 0.59
CA GLU A 230 -5.41 16.98 0.02
C GLU A 230 -5.13 15.97 -1.10
N TYR A 231 -5.59 14.73 -0.92
CA TYR A 231 -5.31 13.64 -1.87
C TYR A 231 -6.44 13.46 -2.89
N GLY A 232 -6.07 13.29 -4.15
CA GLY A 232 -6.98 13.05 -5.28
C GLY A 232 -6.33 12.14 -6.31
N GLY A 233 -6.88 12.09 -7.52
CA GLY A 233 -6.27 11.37 -8.64
C GLY A 233 -6.50 9.85 -8.64
N PHE A 234 -7.39 9.31 -7.82
CA PHE A 234 -7.63 7.86 -7.71
C PHE A 234 -9.12 7.54 -7.56
N THR A 235 -9.50 6.30 -7.88
CA THR A 235 -10.85 5.75 -7.71
C THR A 235 -10.89 4.54 -6.76
N GLY A 236 -9.74 3.94 -6.49
CA GLY A 236 -9.55 2.78 -5.62
C GLY A 236 -9.20 3.14 -4.17
N GLY A 237 -8.12 2.57 -3.67
CA GLY A 237 -7.60 2.83 -2.32
C GLY A 237 -6.51 3.89 -2.30
N LEU A 238 -6.44 4.65 -1.21
CA LEU A 238 -5.30 5.50 -0.89
C LEU A 238 -4.39 4.76 0.09
N THR A 239 -3.11 4.66 -0.26
CA THR A 239 -2.05 4.15 0.62
C THR A 239 -1.04 5.27 0.86
N THR A 240 -0.77 5.60 2.12
CA THR A 240 0.29 6.55 2.48
C THR A 240 1.43 5.82 3.18
N ILE A 241 2.65 6.21 2.86
CA ILE A 241 3.87 5.76 3.52
C ILE A 241 4.60 6.98 4.08
N GLU A 242 4.93 6.92 5.34
CA GLU A 242 5.84 7.88 5.98
C GLU A 242 7.20 7.23 6.15
N THR A 243 8.25 7.92 5.73
CA THR A 243 9.62 7.44 5.90
C THR A 243 10.19 7.85 7.26
N LYS A 244 11.09 7.04 7.81
CA LYS A 244 11.79 7.34 9.06
C LYS A 244 12.66 8.59 8.86
N PRO A 245 12.60 9.58 9.78
CA PRO A 245 13.57 10.67 9.76
C PRO A 245 14.96 10.13 10.10
N PRO A 246 16.03 10.70 9.50
CA PRO A 246 17.40 10.31 9.84
C PRO A 246 17.73 10.52 11.32
N SER A 247 18.52 9.61 11.91
CA SER A 247 18.89 9.63 13.31
C SER A 247 19.90 10.76 13.64
N GLY A 248 19.82 11.28 14.86
CA GLY A 248 20.85 12.20 15.42
C GLY A 248 22.10 11.50 15.96
N ILE A 249 22.20 10.18 15.85
CA ILE A 249 23.36 9.37 16.26
C ILE A 249 23.68 8.36 15.15
N TRP A 250 24.98 8.11 14.91
CA TRP A 250 25.38 7.11 13.92
C TRP A 250 24.91 5.73 14.33
N ASP A 251 24.19 5.07 13.42
CA ASP A 251 23.67 3.70 13.51
C ASP A 251 23.85 2.99 12.17
N TYR A 252 23.96 1.66 12.18
CA TYR A 252 23.99 0.86 10.96
C TYR A 252 23.29 -0.47 11.16
N LYS A 253 22.68 -0.98 10.08
CA LYS A 253 22.04 -2.30 10.05
C LYS A 253 22.41 -3.00 8.74
N LEU A 254 22.81 -4.24 8.85
CA LEU A 254 23.06 -5.11 7.71
C LEU A 254 22.14 -6.33 7.84
N ARG A 255 21.23 -6.49 6.88
CA ARG A 255 20.19 -7.52 6.93
C ARG A 255 20.27 -8.45 5.73
N ASP A 256 19.81 -9.70 5.89
CA ASP A 256 19.68 -10.72 4.86
C ASP A 256 20.93 -10.89 3.96
N PHE A 257 22.12 -10.74 4.55
CA PHE A 257 23.38 -10.73 3.80
C PHE A 257 23.91 -12.12 3.44
N ILE A 258 23.33 -13.20 3.94
CA ILE A 258 23.69 -14.57 3.56
C ILE A 258 22.89 -15.00 2.33
N PRO A 259 23.57 -15.39 1.22
CA PRO A 259 22.86 -15.87 0.05
C PRO A 259 22.25 -17.26 0.30
N ALA A 260 21.10 -17.51 -0.28
CA ALA A 260 20.56 -18.86 -0.43
C ALA A 260 21.18 -19.53 -1.66
N PHE A 261 21.68 -20.73 -1.48
CA PHE A 261 22.32 -21.51 -2.54
C PHE A 261 21.33 -22.47 -3.20
N ARG A 262 21.62 -22.80 -4.45
CA ARG A 262 20.83 -23.70 -5.27
C ARG A 262 21.58 -24.98 -5.52
N GLY A 263 20.98 -26.11 -5.17
CA GLY A 263 21.50 -27.44 -5.42
C GLY A 263 20.70 -28.18 -6.49
N LYS A 264 21.36 -29.02 -7.28
CA LYS A 264 20.76 -29.98 -8.20
C LYS A 264 21.60 -31.26 -8.18
N ASN A 265 20.97 -32.43 -7.93
CA ASN A 265 21.62 -33.73 -7.86
C ASN A 265 22.86 -33.67 -6.95
N ASP A 266 22.70 -33.17 -5.72
CA ASP A 266 23.74 -32.99 -4.71
C ASP A 266 24.92 -32.07 -5.08
N HIS A 267 24.84 -31.34 -6.20
CA HIS A 267 25.82 -30.34 -6.62
C HIS A 267 25.27 -28.91 -6.46
N LEU A 268 26.17 -28.00 -6.02
CA LEU A 268 25.88 -26.57 -5.98
C LEU A 268 25.92 -26.02 -7.40
N VAL A 269 24.76 -25.44 -7.84
CA VAL A 269 24.59 -24.91 -9.20
C VAL A 269 24.47 -23.38 -9.24
N GLY A 270 24.68 -22.70 -8.11
CA GLY A 270 24.71 -21.24 -8.04
C GLY A 270 23.85 -20.67 -6.91
N LEU A 271 23.54 -19.36 -7.00
CA LEU A 271 22.71 -18.66 -6.05
C LEU A 271 21.24 -18.78 -6.43
N ALA A 272 20.38 -19.08 -5.44
CA ALA A 272 18.94 -19.03 -5.58
C ALA A 272 18.43 -17.60 -5.33
N ASN A 273 18.70 -17.09 -4.13
CA ASN A 273 18.30 -15.76 -3.70
C ASN A 273 19.43 -15.11 -2.90
N TRP A 274 19.58 -13.80 -3.09
CA TRP A 274 20.48 -12.98 -2.28
C TRP A 274 19.93 -11.55 -2.26
N THR A 275 19.51 -11.09 -1.09
CA THR A 275 18.85 -9.79 -0.91
C THR A 275 19.47 -9.00 0.25
N PRO A 276 20.79 -8.69 0.18
CA PRO A 276 21.44 -7.92 1.24
C PRO A 276 20.87 -6.50 1.29
N ARG A 277 20.63 -6.03 2.51
CA ARG A 277 20.12 -4.68 2.79
C ARG A 277 21.07 -4.00 3.78
N LEU A 278 21.56 -2.84 3.40
CA LEU A 278 22.43 -2.01 4.20
C LEU A 278 21.71 -0.69 4.51
N GLU A 279 21.51 -0.41 5.78
CA GLU A 279 20.99 0.86 6.28
C GLU A 279 22.07 1.48 7.17
N PHE A 280 22.36 2.75 6.97
CA PHE A 280 23.14 3.52 7.91
C PHE A 280 22.62 4.96 7.98
N ASP A 281 22.61 5.50 9.15
CA ASP A 281 22.10 6.82 9.42
C ASP A 281 22.90 7.52 10.53
N GLY A 282 22.89 8.88 10.52
CA GLY A 282 23.57 9.65 11.53
C GLY A 282 23.73 11.13 11.17
N PRO A 283 24.30 11.94 12.08
CA PRO A 283 24.47 13.38 11.88
C PRO A 283 25.73 13.67 11.02
N LEU A 284 25.54 14.27 9.82
CA LEU A 284 26.66 14.87 9.07
C LEU A 284 27.16 16.13 9.76
N ILE A 285 26.22 16.94 10.29
CA ILE A 285 26.54 18.10 11.14
C ILE A 285 25.67 17.98 12.38
N LYS A 286 26.29 17.78 13.52
CA LYS A 286 25.62 17.57 14.80
C LYS A 286 24.54 18.64 15.04
N ASN A 287 23.29 18.19 15.30
CA ASN A 287 22.09 18.98 15.54
C ASN A 287 21.63 19.91 14.40
N LYS A 288 22.27 19.85 13.21
CA LYS A 288 21.90 20.67 12.05
C LYS A 288 21.58 19.87 10.82
N MET A 289 22.30 18.78 10.55
CA MET A 289 22.13 18.02 9.34
C MET A 289 22.27 16.52 9.62
N ASN A 290 21.18 15.79 9.45
CA ASN A 290 21.11 14.35 9.58
C ASN A 290 20.99 13.70 8.21
N PHE A 291 21.53 12.50 8.08
CA PHE A 291 21.60 11.74 6.84
C PHE A 291 21.20 10.30 7.10
N SER A 292 20.47 9.69 6.19
CA SER A 292 20.30 8.25 6.13
C SER A 292 20.40 7.74 4.70
N GLU A 293 20.94 6.56 4.56
CA GLU A 293 21.05 5.83 3.31
C GLU A 293 20.61 4.39 3.53
N GLU A 294 19.78 3.90 2.62
CA GLU A 294 19.43 2.49 2.55
C GLU A 294 19.68 1.98 1.14
N VAL A 295 20.43 0.88 1.04
CA VAL A 295 20.72 0.21 -0.21
C VAL A 295 20.28 -1.26 -0.10
N THR A 296 19.37 -1.64 -0.98
CA THR A 296 18.95 -3.03 -1.17
C THR A 296 19.41 -3.54 -2.54
N TYR A 297 20.10 -4.66 -2.57
CA TYR A 297 20.32 -5.45 -3.78
C TYR A 297 19.40 -6.66 -3.77
N GLU A 298 18.75 -7.00 -4.88
CA GLU A 298 17.93 -8.21 -5.02
C GLU A 298 18.42 -9.03 -6.20
N LEU A 299 18.88 -10.26 -5.93
CA LEU A 299 19.02 -11.34 -6.89
C LEU A 299 18.06 -12.44 -6.47
N ARG A 300 17.04 -12.73 -7.29
CA ARG A 300 16.04 -13.74 -6.98
C ARG A 300 15.74 -14.61 -8.17
N ARG A 301 15.63 -15.93 -7.92
CA ARG A 301 15.19 -16.94 -8.88
C ARG A 301 13.99 -17.66 -8.32
N GLN A 302 12.83 -17.36 -8.86
CA GLN A 302 11.56 -17.93 -8.41
C GLN A 302 11.14 -19.06 -9.35
N PRO A 303 11.16 -20.32 -8.89
CA PRO A 303 10.74 -21.44 -9.70
C PRO A 303 9.23 -21.44 -9.89
N VAL A 304 8.79 -21.71 -11.12
CA VAL A 304 7.40 -21.89 -11.52
C VAL A 304 7.13 -23.36 -11.75
N ARG A 305 6.09 -23.89 -11.15
CA ARG A 305 5.72 -25.31 -11.30
C ARG A 305 4.94 -25.55 -12.58
N GLY A 306 5.06 -26.76 -13.10
CA GLY A 306 4.49 -27.18 -14.36
C GLY A 306 5.50 -27.07 -15.51
N LEU A 307 6.60 -26.37 -15.34
CA LEU A 307 7.69 -26.22 -16.30
C LEU A 307 8.94 -26.99 -15.88
N SER A 308 9.71 -27.45 -16.87
CA SER A 308 10.95 -28.20 -16.65
C SER A 308 12.10 -27.27 -16.27
N PHE A 309 13.01 -27.73 -15.41
CA PHE A 309 14.27 -27.05 -15.14
C PHE A 309 15.24 -27.21 -16.34
N PRO A 310 15.94 -26.14 -16.77
CA PRO A 310 16.11 -24.81 -16.17
C PRO A 310 15.10 -23.76 -16.63
N GLU A 311 14.10 -24.11 -17.43
CA GLU A 311 13.18 -23.18 -18.10
C GLU A 311 12.00 -22.77 -17.20
N ASN A 312 12.06 -23.07 -15.92
CA ASN A 312 10.99 -22.87 -14.97
C ASN A 312 11.24 -21.71 -13.97
N GLU A 313 12.07 -20.72 -14.32
CA GLU A 313 12.47 -19.68 -13.38
C GLU A 313 12.19 -18.27 -13.89
N ILE A 314 11.53 -17.47 -13.05
CA ILE A 314 11.55 -16.01 -13.15
C ILE A 314 12.84 -15.53 -12.47
N LYS A 315 13.61 -14.68 -13.13
CA LYS A 315 14.81 -14.08 -12.55
C LYS A 315 14.60 -12.60 -12.33
N THR A 316 14.83 -12.14 -11.09
CA THR A 316 14.80 -10.74 -10.71
C THR A 316 16.21 -10.28 -10.37
N ARG A 317 16.60 -9.12 -10.90
CA ARG A 317 17.79 -8.36 -10.51
C ARG A 317 17.38 -6.93 -10.28
N SER A 318 17.61 -6.41 -9.09
CA SER A 318 17.29 -5.01 -8.80
C SER A 318 18.27 -4.41 -7.80
N VAL A 319 18.39 -3.10 -7.87
CA VAL A 319 19.00 -2.26 -6.84
C VAL A 319 17.97 -1.21 -6.45
N THR A 320 17.86 -0.94 -5.17
CA THR A 320 17.11 0.22 -4.67
C THR A 320 18.01 0.97 -3.71
N SER A 321 18.19 2.26 -3.93
CA SER A 321 18.94 3.16 -3.05
C SER A 321 18.03 4.30 -2.64
N PHE A 322 17.87 4.50 -1.35
CA PHE A 322 17.07 5.61 -0.80
C PHE A 322 17.94 6.44 0.14
N THR A 323 18.24 7.64 -0.31
CA THR A 323 18.98 8.65 0.44
C THR A 323 17.99 9.63 1.06
N ASN A 324 18.14 9.96 2.34
CA ASN A 324 17.37 11.02 2.98
C ASN A 324 18.32 11.97 3.73
N LEU A 325 18.17 13.26 3.48
CA LEU A 325 18.93 14.34 4.09
C LEU A 325 17.97 15.30 4.77
N GLN A 326 18.10 15.45 6.09
CA GLN A 326 17.32 16.40 6.87
C GLN A 326 18.18 17.55 7.33
N LEU A 327 17.77 18.78 7.03
CA LEU A 327 18.42 20.00 7.45
C LEU A 327 17.52 20.76 8.44
N ILE A 328 17.99 20.94 9.66
CA ILE A 328 17.31 21.65 10.74
C ILE A 328 17.86 23.08 10.78
N LEU A 329 17.17 24.03 10.11
CA LEU A 329 17.55 25.43 10.08
C LEU A 329 17.22 26.14 11.41
N SER A 330 16.09 25.75 11.99
CA SER A 330 15.65 26.18 13.33
C SER A 330 14.64 25.17 13.89
N PRO A 331 14.25 25.26 15.18
CA PRO A 331 13.19 24.42 15.74
C PRO A 331 11.84 24.52 15.02
N ARG A 332 11.64 25.56 14.21
CA ARG A 332 10.41 25.83 13.44
C ARG A 332 10.59 25.71 11.95
N HIS A 333 11.78 25.34 11.47
CA HIS A 333 12.09 25.29 10.05
C HIS A 333 12.95 24.08 9.72
N VAL A 334 12.36 23.08 9.08
CA VAL A 334 13.02 21.83 8.71
C VAL A 334 12.87 21.60 7.21
N LEU A 335 13.98 21.30 6.56
CA LEU A 335 14.03 20.89 5.16
C LEU A 335 14.38 19.40 5.10
N ASN A 336 13.67 18.64 4.25
CA ASN A 336 14.06 17.28 3.92
C ASN A 336 14.29 17.16 2.41
N PHE A 337 15.31 16.42 2.04
CA PHE A 337 15.64 16.11 0.67
C PHE A 337 15.81 14.59 0.56
N ASN A 338 15.11 13.95 -0.37
CA ASN A 338 15.24 12.52 -0.61
C ASN A 338 15.51 12.21 -2.07
N VAL A 339 16.24 11.12 -2.30
CA VAL A 339 16.53 10.57 -3.62
C VAL A 339 16.31 9.07 -3.57
N ASN A 340 15.47 8.55 -4.46
CA ASN A 340 15.23 7.12 -4.64
C ASN A 340 15.66 6.70 -6.05
N VAL A 341 16.58 5.73 -6.15
CA VAL A 341 17.07 5.16 -7.41
C VAL A 341 16.70 3.67 -7.45
N PHE A 342 16.08 3.18 -8.56
CA PHE A 342 15.42 1.89 -8.53
C PHE A 342 15.48 1.07 -9.84
N PRO A 343 16.67 0.76 -10.40
CA PRO A 343 16.77 -0.15 -11.56
C PRO A 343 16.29 -1.57 -11.20
N LEU A 344 15.58 -2.19 -12.16
CA LEU A 344 15.07 -3.54 -12.09
C LEU A 344 15.15 -4.21 -13.45
N GLU A 345 15.54 -5.48 -13.47
CA GLU A 345 15.43 -6.39 -14.60
C GLU A 345 14.71 -7.67 -14.18
N LEU A 346 13.69 -8.05 -14.93
CA LEU A 346 12.94 -9.30 -14.79
C LEU A 346 13.08 -10.11 -16.08
N ASP A 347 13.79 -11.23 -16.01
CA ASP A 347 13.79 -12.19 -17.12
C ASP A 347 12.59 -13.14 -16.93
N PHE A 348 11.84 -13.35 -17.99
CA PHE A 348 10.68 -14.25 -18.05
C PHE A 348 9.56 -13.84 -17.06
N ALA A 349 9.20 -12.56 -17.05
CA ALA A 349 8.39 -11.93 -16.00
C ALA A 349 6.96 -12.51 -15.85
N ASN A 350 6.35 -13.02 -16.94
CA ASN A 350 4.99 -13.56 -16.94
C ASN A 350 4.91 -15.08 -17.13
N ILE A 351 6.03 -15.80 -16.96
CA ILE A 351 6.05 -17.27 -17.05
C ILE A 351 5.11 -17.90 -16.03
N ASN A 352 4.32 -18.89 -16.45
CA ASN A 352 3.46 -19.70 -15.62
C ASN A 352 3.27 -21.10 -16.23
N ALA A 353 2.38 -21.93 -15.69
CA ALA A 353 2.19 -23.29 -16.21
C ALA A 353 1.68 -23.34 -17.67
N LEU A 354 1.05 -22.25 -18.15
CA LEU A 354 0.51 -22.10 -19.50
C LEU A 354 1.39 -21.26 -20.43
N ILE A 355 2.40 -20.57 -19.90
CA ILE A 355 3.27 -19.65 -20.61
C ILE A 355 4.73 -20.08 -20.39
N PRO A 356 5.35 -20.78 -21.36
CA PRO A 356 6.76 -21.18 -21.27
C PRO A 356 7.71 -19.98 -21.44
N GLN A 357 9.00 -20.16 -21.15
CA GLN A 357 9.99 -19.10 -21.26
C GLN A 357 10.02 -18.47 -22.67
N THR A 358 9.90 -19.26 -23.72
CA THR A 358 9.92 -18.76 -25.11
C THR A 358 8.79 -17.80 -25.42
N ALA A 359 7.60 -18.01 -24.86
CA ALA A 359 6.43 -17.17 -25.03
C ALA A 359 6.29 -16.09 -23.94
N SER A 360 7.28 -15.96 -23.08
CA SER A 360 7.27 -14.99 -21.98
C SER A 360 7.92 -13.65 -22.36
N THR A 361 7.84 -12.69 -21.42
CA THR A 361 8.42 -11.35 -21.58
C THR A 361 9.61 -11.12 -20.66
N ASN A 362 10.59 -10.37 -21.12
CA ASN A 362 11.53 -9.66 -20.26
C ASN A 362 10.98 -8.26 -19.97
N TYR A 363 11.20 -7.78 -18.76
CA TYR A 363 10.76 -6.46 -18.32
C TYR A 363 11.90 -5.74 -17.61
N GLY A 364 12.19 -4.54 -18.07
CA GLY A 364 13.15 -3.63 -17.47
C GLY A 364 12.48 -2.35 -16.99
N ARG A 365 12.96 -1.82 -15.90
CA ARG A 365 12.65 -0.45 -15.48
C ARG A 365 13.87 0.19 -14.85
N SER A 366 14.00 1.50 -15.02
CA SER A 366 14.98 2.31 -14.30
C SER A 366 14.38 3.68 -14.03
N GLY A 367 14.84 4.33 -12.98
CA GLY A 367 14.35 5.66 -12.70
C GLY A 367 14.97 6.28 -11.46
N VAL A 368 14.63 7.52 -11.26
CA VAL A 368 15.00 8.32 -10.09
C VAL A 368 13.79 9.15 -9.65
N SER A 369 13.53 9.16 -8.35
CA SER A 369 12.56 10.07 -7.73
C SER A 369 13.32 10.98 -6.76
N ILE A 370 13.17 12.29 -6.93
CA ILE A 370 13.83 13.32 -6.12
C ILE A 370 12.73 14.12 -5.44
N GLY A 371 12.72 14.11 -4.12
CA GLY A 371 11.77 14.84 -3.28
C GLY A 371 12.45 15.92 -2.46
N PHE A 372 11.78 17.05 -2.32
CA PHE A 372 12.15 18.14 -1.45
C PHE A 372 10.92 18.57 -0.65
N SER A 373 11.03 18.65 0.67
CA SER A 373 9.97 19.21 1.50
C SER A 373 10.50 20.30 2.42
N ASP A 374 9.73 21.36 2.52
CA ASP A 374 9.94 22.49 3.42
C ASP A 374 8.77 22.57 4.41
N SER A 375 9.07 22.51 5.70
CA SER A 375 8.12 22.62 6.80
C SER A 375 8.48 23.82 7.66
N TYR A 376 7.65 24.88 7.60
CA TYR A 376 7.86 26.11 8.33
C TYR A 376 6.69 26.42 9.26
N GLN A 377 6.96 26.48 10.56
CA GLN A 377 5.99 26.86 11.58
C GLN A 377 6.12 28.34 11.92
N PHE A 378 5.05 29.09 11.72
CA PHE A 378 4.97 30.49 12.10
C PHE A 378 4.87 30.68 13.62
N VAL A 379 5.23 31.88 14.09
CA VAL A 379 5.08 32.24 15.52
C VAL A 379 3.62 32.16 15.99
N SER A 380 2.66 32.35 15.06
CA SER A 380 1.21 32.22 15.33
C SER A 380 0.74 30.79 15.57
N GLY A 381 1.60 29.77 15.37
CA GLY A 381 1.26 28.36 15.40
C GLY A 381 0.77 27.82 14.04
N ALA A 382 0.57 28.65 13.02
CA ALA A 382 0.26 28.22 11.68
C ALA A 382 1.44 27.47 11.04
N LEU A 383 1.16 26.53 10.11
CA LEU A 383 2.17 25.70 9.48
C LEU A 383 2.06 25.80 7.94
N LEU A 384 3.18 26.07 7.30
CA LEU A 384 3.32 25.96 5.84
C LEU A 384 4.19 24.75 5.53
N ASN A 385 3.67 23.92 4.66
CA ASN A 385 4.38 22.78 4.12
C ASN A 385 4.37 22.87 2.61
N THR A 386 5.54 22.69 2.02
CA THR A 386 5.66 22.63 0.56
C THR A 386 6.42 21.38 0.20
N MET A 387 5.80 20.52 -0.62
CA MET A 387 6.43 19.34 -1.18
C MET A 387 6.64 19.54 -2.67
N VAL A 388 7.85 19.23 -3.15
CA VAL A 388 8.17 19.18 -4.58
C VAL A 388 8.77 17.82 -4.86
N ARG A 389 8.24 17.09 -5.86
CA ARG A 389 8.77 15.81 -6.31
C ARG A 389 8.92 15.78 -7.81
N TYR A 390 10.10 15.39 -8.26
CA TYR A 390 10.37 15.02 -9.64
C TYR A 390 10.65 13.53 -9.73
N THR A 391 9.97 12.85 -10.65
CA THR A 391 10.16 11.42 -10.92
C THR A 391 10.41 11.22 -12.41
N ARG A 392 11.51 10.55 -12.76
CA ARG A 392 11.75 9.95 -14.07
C ARG A 392 11.59 8.45 -13.97
N PHE A 393 10.80 7.88 -14.87
CA PHE A 393 10.47 6.46 -14.89
C PHE A 393 10.60 5.93 -16.32
N ASP A 394 11.70 5.24 -16.59
CA ASP A 394 11.97 4.59 -17.88
C ASP A 394 11.66 3.10 -17.74
N SER A 395 10.92 2.51 -18.70
CA SER A 395 10.54 1.09 -18.65
C SER A 395 10.44 0.49 -20.04
N ASN A 396 10.67 -0.81 -20.13
CA ASN A 396 10.56 -1.54 -21.39
C ASN A 396 10.08 -2.98 -21.16
N ALA A 397 9.46 -3.56 -22.17
CA ALA A 397 9.15 -4.98 -22.21
C ALA A 397 9.37 -5.50 -23.64
N HIS A 398 9.83 -6.73 -23.74
CA HIS A 398 10.03 -7.41 -25.03
C HIS A 398 9.93 -8.92 -24.89
N GLY A 399 9.53 -9.60 -25.96
CA GLY A 399 9.53 -11.06 -26.06
C GLY A 399 10.95 -11.63 -26.16
N GLN A 400 11.04 -12.96 -26.32
CA GLN A 400 12.31 -13.69 -26.38
C GLN A 400 12.91 -13.75 -27.79
N GLY A 401 12.13 -13.40 -28.83
CA GLY A 401 12.56 -13.44 -30.24
C GLY A 401 11.50 -12.90 -31.21
N PRO A 402 11.73 -13.01 -32.50
CA PRO A 402 10.86 -12.41 -33.52
C PRO A 402 9.75 -13.35 -34.07
N ALA A 403 9.63 -14.59 -33.59
CA ALA A 403 8.62 -15.51 -34.09
C ALA A 403 7.20 -15.07 -33.65
N ASP A 404 6.20 -15.39 -34.47
CA ASP A 404 4.81 -15.11 -34.19
C ASP A 404 4.39 -15.78 -32.85
N MET A 405 3.51 -15.13 -32.14
CA MET A 405 2.93 -15.68 -30.93
C MET A 405 1.82 -16.67 -31.27
N GLN A 406 1.78 -17.80 -30.59
CA GLN A 406 0.73 -18.81 -30.75
C GLN A 406 -0.02 -19.04 -29.43
N ILE A 407 -1.33 -19.10 -29.50
CA ILE A 407 -2.21 -19.39 -28.37
C ILE A 407 -3.06 -20.61 -28.73
N SER A 408 -2.82 -21.72 -28.03
CA SER A 408 -3.60 -22.96 -28.14
C SER A 408 -4.55 -23.12 -26.95
N PRO A 409 -5.50 -24.07 -26.96
CA PRO A 409 -6.31 -24.38 -25.80
C PRO A 409 -5.52 -24.81 -24.55
N GLU A 410 -4.30 -25.31 -24.71
CA GLU A 410 -3.43 -25.77 -23.61
C GLU A 410 -2.42 -24.70 -23.14
N GLY A 411 -2.25 -23.57 -23.86
CA GLY A 411 -1.33 -22.50 -23.46
C GLY A 411 -0.69 -21.78 -24.63
N TRP A 412 0.38 -21.02 -24.32
CA TRP A 412 1.10 -20.17 -25.27
C TRP A 412 2.33 -20.88 -25.85
N ALA A 413 2.68 -20.51 -27.08
CA ALA A 413 3.90 -20.94 -27.76
C ALA A 413 4.45 -19.80 -28.64
N GLY A 414 5.55 -20.03 -29.34
CA GLY A 414 6.24 -19.00 -30.13
C GLY A 414 6.92 -17.99 -29.22
N ASN A 415 6.81 -16.70 -29.54
CA ASN A 415 7.33 -15.61 -28.74
C ASN A 415 6.21 -14.66 -28.34
N TYR A 416 6.40 -13.90 -27.26
CA TYR A 416 5.45 -12.85 -26.86
C TYR A 416 5.39 -11.77 -27.95
N PHE A 417 4.19 -11.35 -28.30
CA PHE A 417 3.91 -10.57 -29.51
C PHE A 417 4.35 -9.11 -29.46
N ASN A 418 4.38 -8.48 -28.29
CA ASN A 418 4.55 -7.03 -28.14
C ASN A 418 5.92 -6.66 -27.54
N SER A 419 6.50 -5.60 -28.09
CA SER A 419 7.71 -4.96 -27.57
C SER A 419 7.49 -3.47 -27.45
N TRP A 420 7.77 -2.89 -26.28
CA TRP A 420 7.61 -1.46 -26.05
C TRP A 420 8.78 -0.88 -25.24
N ASN A 421 9.01 0.43 -25.43
CA ASN A 421 10.05 1.19 -24.73
C ASN A 421 9.51 2.58 -24.40
N ARG A 422 9.30 2.84 -23.12
CA ARG A 422 8.61 3.99 -22.57
C ARG A 422 9.54 4.82 -21.69
N LYS A 423 9.48 6.14 -21.87
CA LYS A 423 10.14 7.13 -21.01
C LYS A 423 9.08 8.06 -20.47
N ALA A 424 9.01 8.22 -19.14
CA ALA A 424 8.02 9.06 -18.50
C ALA A 424 8.65 9.98 -17.45
N ASN A 425 8.05 11.16 -17.29
CA ASN A 425 8.44 12.11 -16.26
C ASN A 425 7.19 12.63 -15.54
N GLN A 426 7.36 12.95 -14.26
CA GLN A 426 6.36 13.56 -13.41
C GLN A 426 7.00 14.65 -12.56
N LEU A 427 6.37 15.81 -12.46
CA LEU A 427 6.69 16.86 -11.52
C LEU A 427 5.43 17.21 -10.72
N GLU A 428 5.53 17.15 -9.40
CA GLU A 428 4.46 17.50 -8.48
C GLU A 428 4.91 18.60 -7.53
N VAL A 429 4.04 19.58 -7.28
CA VAL A 429 4.27 20.68 -6.33
C VAL A 429 3.01 20.82 -5.47
N LEU A 430 3.14 20.60 -4.15
CA LEU A 430 2.03 20.56 -3.21
C LEU A 430 2.32 21.52 -2.04
N PRO A 431 1.96 22.82 -2.15
CA PRO A 431 1.94 23.74 -1.02
C PRO A 431 0.64 23.55 -0.21
N ALA A 432 0.78 23.40 1.11
CA ALA A 432 -0.33 23.26 2.04
C ALA A 432 -0.13 24.20 3.24
N TYR A 433 -1.16 24.93 3.60
CA TYR A 433 -1.17 25.85 4.72
C TYR A 433 -2.22 25.44 5.75
N GLN A 434 -1.78 25.22 6.97
CA GLN A 434 -2.65 24.95 8.12
C GLN A 434 -2.72 26.18 9.01
N LEU A 435 -3.94 26.66 9.25
CA LEU A 435 -4.15 27.76 10.19
C LEU A 435 -3.87 27.30 11.63
N SER A 436 -3.45 28.24 12.49
CA SER A 436 -3.45 27.99 13.93
C SER A 436 -4.86 27.60 14.41
N SER A 437 -4.96 26.61 15.27
CA SER A 437 -6.23 26.17 15.84
C SER A 437 -7.02 27.33 16.44
N LYS A 438 -8.30 27.40 16.10
CA LYS A 438 -9.22 28.45 16.56
C LYS A 438 -10.36 27.85 17.39
N SER A 439 -10.60 28.42 18.55
CA SER A 439 -11.71 28.03 19.43
C SER A 439 -12.96 28.87 19.11
N TRP A 440 -13.92 28.27 18.40
CA TRP A 440 -15.24 28.84 18.12
C TRP A 440 -16.26 27.70 18.06
N HIS A 441 -17.15 27.62 19.07
CA HIS A 441 -18.08 26.48 19.24
C HIS A 441 -17.38 25.11 19.16
N GLY A 442 -16.15 25.00 19.71
CA GLY A 442 -15.26 23.86 19.59
C GLY A 442 -13.88 24.28 19.12
N SER A 443 -13.06 23.34 18.66
CA SER A 443 -11.75 23.59 18.06
C SER A 443 -11.80 23.33 16.56
N HIS A 444 -11.34 24.28 15.75
CA HIS A 444 -11.24 24.18 14.30
C HIS A 444 -9.78 24.12 13.87
N GLU A 445 -9.45 23.14 13.04
CA GLU A 445 -8.16 23.00 12.39
C GLU A 445 -8.37 23.04 10.87
N VAL A 446 -8.26 24.27 10.32
CA VAL A 446 -8.47 24.49 8.89
C VAL A 446 -7.17 24.34 8.14
N ARG A 447 -7.16 23.51 7.09
CA ARG A 447 -6.06 23.30 6.16
C ARG A 447 -6.53 23.52 4.73
N PHE A 448 -5.71 24.20 3.93
CA PHE A 448 -5.97 24.40 2.50
C PHE A 448 -4.66 24.43 1.72
N GLY A 449 -4.74 24.19 0.43
CA GLY A 449 -3.57 24.14 -0.42
C GLY A 449 -3.91 23.92 -1.88
N ALA A 450 -2.86 23.68 -2.64
CA ALA A 450 -2.96 23.32 -4.05
C ALA A 450 -2.08 22.09 -4.31
N ASP A 451 -2.41 21.37 -5.38
CA ASP A 451 -1.63 20.27 -5.92
C ASP A 451 -1.49 20.50 -7.42
N ILE A 452 -0.25 20.67 -7.87
CA ILE A 452 0.08 21.00 -9.26
C ILE A 452 0.93 19.84 -9.77
N LEU A 453 0.37 19.08 -10.72
CA LEU A 453 0.98 17.87 -11.26
C LEU A 453 1.17 18.02 -12.77
N TYR A 454 2.39 17.79 -13.25
CA TYR A 454 2.70 17.69 -14.67
C TYR A 454 3.27 16.32 -14.98
N ARG A 455 2.74 15.64 -15.99
CA ARG A 455 3.18 14.31 -16.43
C ARG A 455 3.35 14.30 -17.95
N ASN A 456 4.35 13.57 -18.42
CA ASN A 456 4.50 13.26 -19.86
C ASN A 456 5.09 11.89 -20.07
N TYR A 457 4.87 11.34 -21.27
CA TYR A 457 5.56 10.13 -21.71
C TYR A 457 5.74 10.11 -23.23
N ASP A 458 6.79 9.40 -23.65
CA ASP A 458 7.02 8.94 -25.02
C ASP A 458 7.17 7.42 -24.99
N ASP A 459 6.54 6.71 -25.94
CA ASP A 459 6.55 5.26 -26.03
C ASP A 459 6.68 4.81 -27.49
N THR A 460 7.39 3.71 -27.70
CA THR A 460 7.41 2.97 -28.97
C THR A 460 6.88 1.57 -28.69
N SER A 461 5.73 1.21 -29.25
CA SER A 461 5.06 -0.07 -29.04
C SER A 461 4.83 -0.78 -30.36
N THR A 462 5.57 -1.87 -30.61
CA THR A 462 5.49 -2.67 -31.84
C THR A 462 5.11 -4.11 -31.53
N SER A 463 4.29 -4.71 -32.40
CA SER A 463 3.76 -6.04 -32.19
C SER A 463 4.03 -6.93 -33.42
N HIS A 464 4.31 -8.22 -33.14
CA HIS A 464 4.34 -9.31 -34.10
C HIS A 464 2.97 -9.99 -34.16
N PRO A 465 2.67 -10.76 -35.23
CA PRO A 465 1.41 -11.46 -35.35
C PRO A 465 1.12 -12.44 -34.23
N ILE A 466 -0.17 -12.66 -33.97
CA ILE A 466 -0.69 -13.64 -33.03
C ILE A 466 -1.55 -14.65 -33.80
N GLU A 467 -1.37 -15.93 -33.55
CA GLU A 467 -2.15 -17.02 -34.10
C GLU A 467 -2.93 -17.73 -32.98
N LEU A 468 -4.26 -17.78 -33.10
CA LEU A 468 -5.11 -18.61 -32.25
C LEU A 468 -5.27 -19.97 -32.90
N LEU A 469 -4.84 -21.01 -32.22
CA LEU A 469 -4.80 -22.36 -32.77
C LEU A 469 -5.99 -23.17 -32.24
N ALA A 470 -6.64 -23.89 -33.14
CA ALA A 470 -7.58 -24.94 -32.78
C ALA A 470 -6.85 -26.13 -32.14
N GLN A 471 -7.60 -27.08 -31.57
CA GLN A 471 -7.04 -28.25 -30.90
C GLN A 471 -6.17 -29.14 -31.80
N ASP A 472 -6.46 -29.18 -33.09
CA ASP A 472 -5.70 -29.92 -34.09
C ASP A 472 -4.45 -29.19 -34.59
N GLY A 473 -4.17 -28.00 -34.07
CA GLY A 473 -3.05 -27.14 -34.43
C GLY A 473 -3.28 -26.24 -35.67
N SER A 474 -4.46 -26.32 -36.30
CA SER A 474 -4.83 -25.39 -37.37
C SER A 474 -5.05 -23.97 -36.85
N VAL A 475 -4.72 -22.96 -37.64
CA VAL A 475 -4.97 -21.56 -37.30
C VAL A 475 -6.46 -21.26 -37.43
N ALA A 476 -7.12 -20.86 -36.35
CA ALA A 476 -8.53 -20.43 -36.33
C ALA A 476 -8.66 -18.92 -36.55
N GLU A 477 -7.73 -18.14 -35.98
CA GLU A 477 -7.66 -16.68 -36.13
C GLU A 477 -6.18 -16.24 -36.18
N ARG A 478 -5.87 -15.25 -37.05
CA ARG A 478 -4.59 -14.53 -37.06
C ARG A 478 -4.85 -13.05 -36.81
N ILE A 479 -4.09 -12.46 -35.91
CA ILE A 479 -4.12 -11.04 -35.61
C ILE A 479 -2.81 -10.42 -36.09
N ASP A 480 -2.85 -9.62 -37.14
CA ASP A 480 -1.73 -8.83 -37.65
C ASP A 480 -1.81 -7.39 -37.09
N PHE A 481 -0.67 -6.67 -37.10
CA PHE A 481 -0.58 -5.30 -36.59
C PHE A 481 -0.06 -4.34 -37.68
N GLN A 482 -0.66 -3.15 -37.76
CA GLN A 482 -0.30 -2.11 -38.74
C GLN A 482 -0.12 -0.76 -38.04
N GLY A 483 0.80 0.06 -38.54
CA GLY A 483 1.12 1.38 -37.99
C GLY A 483 2.46 1.42 -37.28
N ALA A 484 2.90 2.61 -36.91
CA ALA A 484 4.22 2.83 -36.34
C ALA A 484 4.29 2.52 -34.83
N GLY A 485 3.15 2.57 -34.12
CA GLY A 485 3.10 2.37 -32.65
C GLY A 485 3.91 3.41 -31.89
N LEU A 486 3.90 4.66 -32.34
CA LEU A 486 4.55 5.79 -31.68
C LEU A 486 3.50 6.52 -30.85
N LEU A 487 3.74 6.62 -29.56
CA LEU A 487 2.81 7.20 -28.60
C LEU A 487 3.50 8.33 -27.82
N SER A 488 2.79 9.42 -27.62
CA SER A 488 3.28 10.55 -26.80
C SER A 488 2.11 11.33 -26.24
N ALA A 489 2.13 11.58 -24.94
CA ALA A 489 1.13 12.46 -24.32
C ALA A 489 1.73 13.24 -23.15
N SER A 490 1.10 14.38 -22.85
CA SER A 490 1.39 15.17 -21.66
C SER A 490 0.09 15.63 -20.98
N ASP A 491 0.14 15.78 -19.67
CA ASP A 491 -0.96 16.25 -18.86
C ASP A 491 -0.48 17.26 -17.83
N ALA A 492 -1.24 18.33 -17.65
CA ALA A 492 -1.09 19.28 -16.56
C ALA A 492 -2.37 19.27 -15.74
N GLU A 493 -2.24 18.93 -14.46
CA GLU A 493 -3.34 18.95 -13.50
C GLU A 493 -3.10 20.03 -12.44
N VAL A 494 -4.16 20.75 -12.11
CA VAL A 494 -4.19 21.69 -11.00
C VAL A 494 -5.38 21.33 -10.12
N ALA A 495 -5.12 21.15 -8.84
CA ALA A 495 -6.19 20.96 -7.87
C ALA A 495 -6.02 21.92 -6.69
N GLU A 496 -7.15 22.38 -6.17
CA GLU A 496 -7.23 23.16 -4.95
C GLU A 496 -8.04 22.38 -3.91
N PHE A 497 -7.65 22.47 -2.65
CA PHE A 497 -8.36 21.78 -1.58
C PHE A 497 -8.50 22.65 -0.34
N ILE A 498 -9.57 22.40 0.41
CA ILE A 498 -9.82 22.96 1.74
C ILE A 498 -10.43 21.88 2.63
N GLN A 499 -10.06 21.88 3.90
CA GLN A 499 -10.55 20.96 4.90
C GLN A 499 -10.63 21.62 6.26
N ASP A 500 -11.65 21.29 7.05
CA ASP A 500 -11.80 21.66 8.45
C ASP A 500 -12.00 20.41 9.30
N HIS A 501 -11.11 20.23 10.29
CA HIS A 501 -11.27 19.24 11.35
C HIS A 501 -11.87 19.95 12.57
N TRP A 502 -13.16 19.74 12.79
CA TRP A 502 -13.93 20.43 13.84
C TRP A 502 -14.23 19.51 15.01
N THR A 503 -13.56 19.72 16.13
CA THR A 503 -13.87 19.05 17.40
C THR A 503 -14.85 19.89 18.20
N LEU A 504 -16.15 19.52 18.15
CA LEU A 504 -17.22 20.26 18.81
C LEU A 504 -17.07 20.20 20.35
N ASN A 505 -16.78 19.01 20.86
CA ASN A 505 -16.56 18.71 22.27
C ASN A 505 -15.73 17.43 22.36
N GLY A 506 -15.36 17.00 23.56
CA GLY A 506 -14.56 15.78 23.73
C GLY A 506 -15.23 14.48 23.23
N ARG A 507 -16.44 14.53 22.64
CA ARG A 507 -17.19 13.35 22.18
C ARG A 507 -17.50 13.36 20.70
N LEU A 508 -17.64 14.54 20.06
CA LEU A 508 -18.02 14.65 18.65
C LEU A 508 -16.97 15.42 17.85
N THR A 509 -16.44 14.79 16.85
CA THR A 509 -15.53 15.39 15.87
C THR A 509 -16.13 15.23 14.47
N LEU A 510 -16.07 16.29 13.67
CA LEU A 510 -16.54 16.34 12.29
C LEU A 510 -15.40 16.73 11.37
N ASN A 511 -15.33 16.12 10.19
CA ASN A 511 -14.45 16.53 9.09
C ASN A 511 -15.31 16.99 7.91
N PHE A 512 -15.00 18.15 7.38
CA PHE A 512 -15.57 18.68 6.14
C PHE A 512 -14.43 19.02 5.19
N GLY A 513 -14.54 18.58 3.95
CA GLY A 513 -13.52 18.91 2.97
C GLY A 513 -14.07 18.95 1.55
N ALA A 514 -13.37 19.66 0.70
CA ALA A 514 -13.63 19.72 -0.73
C ALA A 514 -12.33 19.83 -1.51
N ARG A 515 -12.30 19.22 -2.69
CA ARG A 515 -11.23 19.36 -3.67
C ARG A 515 -11.84 19.69 -5.03
N LEU A 516 -11.24 20.64 -5.73
CA LEU A 516 -11.57 20.99 -7.10
C LEU A 516 -10.35 20.67 -7.97
N THR A 517 -10.50 19.82 -8.96
CA THR A 517 -9.40 19.36 -9.83
C THR A 517 -9.72 19.65 -11.29
N SER A 518 -8.76 20.13 -12.06
CA SER A 518 -8.82 20.31 -13.50
C SER A 518 -7.62 19.70 -14.16
N GLN A 519 -7.83 18.90 -15.22
CA GLN A 519 -6.80 18.26 -16.03
C GLN A 519 -6.80 18.80 -17.46
N SER A 520 -5.62 18.95 -18.07
CA SER A 520 -5.48 19.43 -19.45
C SER A 520 -6.01 18.45 -20.48
N ILE A 521 -5.98 17.13 -20.19
CA ILE A 521 -6.51 16.06 -21.05
C ILE A 521 -7.96 15.67 -20.73
N GLY A 522 -8.53 16.20 -19.64
CA GLY A 522 -9.92 15.98 -19.21
C GLY A 522 -10.86 17.10 -19.67
N ARG A 523 -12.17 16.82 -19.68
CA ARG A 523 -13.20 17.83 -20.09
C ARG A 523 -13.67 18.70 -18.95
N ASP A 524 -13.71 18.18 -17.74
CA ASP A 524 -14.49 18.72 -16.64
C ASP A 524 -13.61 19.13 -15.47
N ALA A 525 -13.99 20.20 -14.79
CA ALA A 525 -13.53 20.47 -13.44
C ALA A 525 -14.26 19.53 -12.47
N ALA A 526 -13.52 18.70 -11.77
CA ALA A 526 -14.01 17.67 -10.85
C ALA A 526 -14.14 18.24 -9.43
N PHE A 527 -15.37 18.32 -8.90
CA PHE A 527 -15.63 18.76 -7.53
C PHE A 527 -15.86 17.55 -6.61
N ALA A 528 -15.00 17.34 -5.64
CA ALA A 528 -14.94 16.17 -4.76
C ALA A 528 -15.24 16.56 -3.30
N PRO A 529 -16.50 16.55 -2.84
CA PRO A 529 -16.86 16.80 -1.45
C PRO A 529 -16.58 15.59 -0.58
N ARG A 530 -16.20 15.83 0.67
CA ARG A 530 -15.95 14.80 1.69
C ARG A 530 -16.51 15.23 3.03
N ILE A 531 -17.10 14.26 3.74
CA ILE A 531 -17.64 14.47 5.09
C ILE A 531 -17.36 13.24 5.93
N GLY A 532 -17.03 13.45 7.18
CA GLY A 532 -16.85 12.40 8.17
C GLY A 532 -17.23 12.86 9.56
N ALA A 533 -17.60 11.91 10.41
CA ALA A 533 -17.95 12.13 11.80
C ALA A 533 -17.40 11.00 12.67
N ALA A 534 -16.92 11.34 13.86
CA ALA A 534 -16.57 10.41 14.93
C ALA A 534 -17.32 10.79 16.21
N TYR A 535 -18.02 9.82 16.80
CA TYR A 535 -18.75 10.01 18.06
C TYR A 535 -18.27 9.02 19.11
N SER A 536 -17.74 9.56 20.21
CA SER A 536 -17.17 8.81 21.32
C SER A 536 -18.18 8.64 22.44
N LEU A 537 -18.35 7.41 22.91
CA LEU A 537 -19.22 6.98 24.01
C LEU A 537 -18.41 6.29 25.10
N ASN A 538 -18.98 6.16 26.29
CA ASN A 538 -18.40 5.39 27.42
C ASN A 538 -16.95 5.79 27.73
N ASP A 539 -16.68 7.08 27.80
CA ASP A 539 -15.35 7.64 28.08
C ASP A 539 -14.25 7.13 27.12
N GLY A 540 -14.59 7.09 25.83
CA GLY A 540 -13.65 6.69 24.79
C GLY A 540 -13.63 5.20 24.46
N LYS A 541 -14.29 4.34 25.21
CA LYS A 541 -14.29 2.89 25.00
C LYS A 541 -15.10 2.43 23.81
N THR A 542 -16.03 3.25 23.34
CA THR A 542 -16.86 2.98 22.16
C THR A 542 -16.78 4.18 21.24
N VAL A 543 -16.41 3.97 19.98
CA VAL A 543 -16.40 5.03 18.96
C VAL A 543 -17.18 4.57 17.73
N ILE A 544 -18.11 5.40 17.28
CA ILE A 544 -18.84 5.21 16.04
C ILE A 544 -18.29 6.23 15.05
N ARG A 545 -17.87 5.75 13.87
CA ARG A 545 -17.44 6.62 12.75
C ARG A 545 -18.33 6.39 11.55
N ALA A 546 -18.64 7.44 10.85
CA ALA A 546 -19.34 7.40 9.58
C ALA A 546 -18.76 8.45 8.64
N GLY A 547 -18.69 8.12 7.36
CA GLY A 547 -18.18 9.05 6.36
C GLY A 547 -18.75 8.80 4.98
N ALA A 548 -18.69 9.81 4.13
CA ALA A 548 -18.98 9.74 2.71
C ALA A 548 -18.03 10.64 1.94
N ALA A 549 -17.55 10.17 0.79
CA ALA A 549 -16.64 10.90 -0.06
C ALA A 549 -16.93 10.65 -1.54
N GLU A 550 -16.83 11.69 -2.34
CA GLU A 550 -16.66 11.59 -3.77
C GLU A 550 -15.19 11.84 -4.11
N VAL A 551 -14.60 10.97 -4.93
CA VAL A 551 -13.21 11.09 -5.40
C VAL A 551 -13.18 10.91 -6.91
N TYR A 552 -12.25 11.61 -7.56
CA TYR A 552 -12.02 11.50 -9.00
C TYR A 552 -10.63 10.94 -9.25
N GLY A 553 -10.53 9.98 -10.18
CA GLY A 553 -9.26 9.46 -10.67
C GLY A 553 -8.69 10.30 -11.80
N HIS A 554 -7.41 10.20 -12.01
CA HIS A 554 -6.77 10.77 -13.20
C HIS A 554 -7.36 10.18 -14.48
N VAL A 555 -7.51 11.00 -15.53
CA VAL A 555 -7.61 10.48 -16.90
C VAL A 555 -6.26 9.85 -17.22
N PRO A 556 -6.20 8.55 -17.60
CA PRO A 556 -4.91 7.91 -17.86
C PRO A 556 -4.20 8.52 -19.07
N LEU A 557 -2.87 8.73 -18.98
CA LEU A 557 -2.07 9.19 -20.11
C LEU A 557 -2.18 8.25 -21.33
N LEU A 558 -2.34 6.94 -21.10
CA LEU A 558 -2.59 5.95 -22.17
C LEU A 558 -3.89 6.20 -22.94
N ALA A 559 -4.86 6.87 -22.31
CA ALA A 559 -6.09 7.24 -23.00
C ALA A 559 -5.91 8.45 -23.91
N ALA A 560 -5.00 9.37 -23.58
CA ALA A 560 -4.79 10.61 -24.33
C ALA A 560 -4.29 10.38 -25.77
N ASP A 561 -3.45 9.38 -25.99
CA ASP A 561 -2.92 9.02 -27.32
C ASP A 561 -3.27 7.57 -27.72
N PHE A 562 -4.46 7.11 -27.36
CA PHE A 562 -4.91 5.76 -27.66
C PHE A 562 -4.90 5.44 -29.17
N THR A 563 -5.21 6.42 -30.03
CA THR A 563 -5.25 6.26 -31.48
C THR A 563 -3.88 6.11 -32.14
N GLY A 564 -2.80 6.43 -31.44
CA GLY A 564 -1.41 6.19 -31.86
C GLY A 564 -0.97 4.72 -31.80
N ASN A 565 -1.72 3.86 -31.09
CA ASN A 565 -1.44 2.43 -31.04
C ASN A 565 -1.56 1.78 -32.42
N GLN A 566 -0.83 0.68 -32.62
CA GLN A 566 -0.97 -0.12 -33.84
C GLN A 566 -2.40 -0.64 -34.03
N THR A 567 -2.89 -0.60 -35.27
CA THR A 567 -4.21 -1.13 -35.65
C THR A 567 -4.13 -2.65 -35.77
N ARG A 568 -5.12 -3.38 -35.26
CA ARG A 568 -5.24 -4.84 -35.36
C ARG A 568 -6.02 -5.23 -36.60
N VAL A 569 -5.55 -6.26 -37.33
CA VAL A 569 -6.22 -6.85 -38.46
C VAL A 569 -6.51 -8.32 -38.15
N LEU A 570 -7.79 -8.66 -38.07
CA LEU A 570 -8.28 -10.02 -37.72
C LEU A 570 -8.58 -10.80 -39.00
N SER A 571 -7.99 -11.98 -39.15
CA SER A 571 -8.23 -12.93 -40.23
C SER A 571 -8.70 -14.23 -39.62
N PHE A 572 -9.87 -14.72 -40.03
CA PHE A 572 -10.49 -15.98 -39.56
C PHE A 572 -10.32 -17.08 -40.58
N PHE A 573 -10.07 -18.29 -40.14
CA PHE A 573 -9.82 -19.46 -41.00
C PHE A 573 -10.71 -20.63 -40.65
N ASP A 574 -11.10 -21.41 -41.66
CA ASP A 574 -11.77 -22.69 -41.43
C ASP A 574 -10.76 -23.83 -41.15
N SER A 575 -11.27 -25.01 -40.85
CA SER A 575 -10.42 -26.18 -40.55
C SER A 575 -9.55 -26.65 -41.69
N SER A 576 -9.77 -26.17 -42.94
CA SER A 576 -8.92 -26.44 -44.10
C SER A 576 -7.82 -25.41 -44.31
N GLY A 577 -7.79 -24.36 -43.47
CA GLY A 577 -6.88 -23.22 -43.58
C GLY A 577 -7.32 -22.17 -44.61
N ALA A 578 -8.57 -22.25 -45.09
CA ALA A 578 -9.10 -21.25 -46.01
C ALA A 578 -9.65 -20.04 -45.25
N LEU A 579 -9.40 -18.84 -45.79
CA LEU A 579 -9.84 -17.58 -45.16
C LEU A 579 -11.38 -17.48 -45.16
N ILE A 580 -11.98 -17.22 -44.02
CA ILE A 580 -13.41 -16.99 -43.87
C ILE A 580 -13.71 -15.50 -43.97
N GLY A 581 -14.30 -15.09 -45.09
CA GLY A 581 -14.66 -13.70 -45.33
C GLY A 581 -13.45 -12.81 -45.66
N GLN A 582 -13.54 -11.53 -45.36
CA GLN A 582 -12.44 -10.56 -45.53
C GLN A 582 -11.80 -10.25 -44.19
N PRO A 583 -10.47 -9.97 -44.12
CA PRO A 583 -9.86 -9.52 -42.89
C PRO A 583 -10.56 -8.28 -42.34
N VAL A 584 -10.75 -8.24 -41.02
CA VAL A 584 -11.43 -7.15 -40.29
C VAL A 584 -10.38 -6.23 -39.70
N VAL A 585 -10.34 -4.97 -40.16
CA VAL A 585 -9.44 -3.94 -39.62
C VAL A 585 -10.11 -3.25 -38.44
N LEU A 586 -9.55 -3.39 -37.25
CA LEU A 586 -10.02 -2.72 -36.03
C LEU A 586 -9.30 -1.38 -35.87
N VAL A 587 -9.91 -0.28 -36.34
CA VAL A 587 -9.37 1.07 -36.20
C VAL A 587 -9.50 1.54 -34.74
N ASN A 588 -8.39 1.97 -34.14
CA ASN A 588 -8.42 2.56 -32.80
C ASN A 588 -9.23 3.87 -32.79
N SER A 589 -10.24 3.98 -31.96
CA SER A 589 -11.15 5.13 -31.94
C SER A 589 -11.70 5.38 -30.55
N TYR A 590 -11.99 6.66 -30.24
CA TYR A 590 -12.77 7.02 -29.05
C TYR A 590 -14.26 6.90 -29.33
N LEU A 591 -15.00 6.18 -28.50
CA LEU A 591 -16.45 6.13 -28.46
C LEU A 591 -16.91 6.63 -27.07
N LEU A 592 -16.97 7.95 -26.93
CA LEU A 592 -17.43 8.58 -25.71
C LEU A 592 -18.95 8.68 -25.70
N SER A 593 -19.56 8.60 -24.54
CA SER A 593 -21.02 8.69 -24.37
C SER A 593 -21.58 9.95 -25.03
N GLY A 594 -22.43 9.78 -26.06
CA GLY A 594 -23.13 10.86 -26.75
C GLY A 594 -22.37 11.57 -27.85
N ALA A 595 -21.15 11.17 -28.19
CA ALA A 595 -20.38 11.76 -29.29
C ALA A 595 -20.32 10.83 -30.53
N PRO A 596 -20.38 11.36 -31.78
CA PRO A 596 -20.15 10.56 -32.98
C PRO A 596 -18.69 10.10 -33.04
N PRO A 597 -18.39 8.96 -33.71
CA PRO A 597 -17.01 8.51 -33.92
C PRO A 597 -16.21 9.65 -34.55
N SER A 598 -15.05 9.91 -33.96
CA SER A 598 -14.23 11.00 -34.44
C SER A 598 -13.37 10.60 -35.64
N ALA A 599 -13.15 11.49 -36.60
CA ALA A 599 -12.34 11.24 -37.80
C ALA A 599 -10.83 11.04 -37.47
N PRO A 600 -10.08 10.20 -38.18
CA PRO A 600 -8.63 10.03 -37.97
C PRO A 600 -7.87 11.37 -38.04
N GLY A 601 -6.92 11.58 -37.16
CA GLY A 601 -6.02 12.76 -37.15
C GLY A 601 -6.53 14.02 -36.43
N VAL A 602 -7.68 13.96 -35.73
CA VAL A 602 -8.15 15.07 -34.90
C VAL A 602 -7.67 14.88 -33.45
N PRO A 603 -6.93 15.83 -32.84
CA PRO A 603 -6.56 15.78 -31.41
C PRO A 603 -7.84 15.69 -30.56
N ARG A 604 -7.83 14.87 -29.51
CA ARG A 604 -9.06 14.47 -28.86
C ARG A 604 -8.95 14.41 -27.36
N ASP A 605 -10.03 14.83 -26.81
CA ASP A 605 -10.40 14.74 -25.44
C ASP A 605 -10.84 13.30 -25.11
N PRO A 606 -10.12 12.54 -24.27
CA PRO A 606 -10.46 11.16 -23.94
C PRO A 606 -11.71 11.04 -23.05
N GLY A 607 -12.32 12.12 -22.61
CA GLY A 607 -13.54 12.09 -21.80
C GLY A 607 -13.39 12.67 -20.40
N SER A 608 -14.40 12.46 -19.57
CA SER A 608 -14.41 12.91 -18.17
C SER A 608 -13.61 11.99 -17.26
N SER A 609 -13.09 12.55 -16.18
CA SER A 609 -12.41 11.79 -15.12
C SER A 609 -13.31 10.71 -14.52
N PRO A 610 -12.82 9.48 -14.32
CA PRO A 610 -13.55 8.47 -13.59
C PRO A 610 -13.80 8.92 -12.16
N ARG A 611 -14.95 8.56 -11.58
CA ARG A 611 -15.32 8.97 -10.23
C ARG A 611 -15.86 7.84 -9.40
N THR A 612 -15.58 7.90 -8.09
CA THR A 612 -16.07 6.96 -7.10
C THR A 612 -16.80 7.70 -5.99
N PHE A 613 -18.02 7.27 -5.71
CA PHE A 613 -18.73 7.61 -4.50
C PHE A 613 -18.64 6.44 -3.52
N SER A 614 -18.19 6.72 -2.31
CA SER A 614 -18.07 5.72 -1.24
C SER A 614 -18.67 6.25 0.05
N TRP A 615 -19.29 5.38 0.84
CA TRP A 615 -19.67 5.66 2.21
C TRP A 615 -19.33 4.46 3.11
N ASN A 616 -19.10 4.74 4.38
CA ASN A 616 -18.79 3.70 5.36
C ASN A 616 -19.38 4.01 6.74
N LEU A 617 -19.49 2.94 7.53
CA LEU A 617 -19.87 2.98 8.94
C LEU A 617 -18.94 2.05 9.71
N VAL A 618 -18.41 2.52 10.83
CA VAL A 618 -17.51 1.75 11.69
C VAL A 618 -17.93 1.88 13.14
N LEU A 619 -17.92 0.75 13.85
CA LEU A 619 -18.04 0.66 15.29
C LEU A 619 -16.75 0.08 15.86
N GLU A 620 -16.10 0.81 16.75
CA GLU A 620 -14.96 0.34 17.53
C GLU A 620 -15.32 0.26 18.99
N GLN A 621 -14.94 -0.85 19.64
CA GLN A 621 -15.25 -1.13 21.02
C GLN A 621 -14.03 -1.67 21.76
N GLU A 622 -13.58 -0.99 22.80
CA GLU A 622 -12.69 -1.58 23.80
C GLU A 622 -13.50 -2.53 24.70
N VAL A 623 -13.35 -3.83 24.44
CA VAL A 623 -14.03 -4.87 25.25
C VAL A 623 -13.30 -5.07 26.58
N ARG A 624 -11.96 -5.02 26.53
CA ARG A 624 -11.03 -5.03 27.66
C ARG A 624 -9.84 -4.15 27.33
N LYS A 625 -9.05 -3.72 28.31
CA LYS A 625 -7.84 -2.88 28.13
C LYS A 625 -6.84 -3.40 27.10
N ASN A 626 -6.93 -4.68 26.75
CA ASN A 626 -6.03 -5.34 25.81
C ASN A 626 -6.76 -6.01 24.63
N LEU A 627 -8.06 -5.78 24.46
CA LEU A 627 -8.88 -6.35 23.39
C LEU A 627 -9.81 -5.29 22.80
N ASN A 628 -9.53 -4.90 21.58
CA ASN A 628 -10.36 -4.01 20.77
C ASN A 628 -11.06 -4.80 19.67
N LEU A 629 -12.35 -4.55 19.48
CA LEU A 629 -13.14 -5.06 18.38
C LEU A 629 -13.53 -3.90 17.48
N ARG A 630 -13.41 -4.11 16.18
CA ARG A 630 -13.86 -3.19 15.14
C ARG A 630 -14.79 -3.94 14.19
N ALA A 631 -15.95 -3.38 13.92
CA ALA A 631 -16.84 -3.81 12.85
C ALA A 631 -17.00 -2.68 11.85
N SER A 632 -16.88 -2.97 10.56
CA SER A 632 -17.03 -1.95 9.51
C SER A 632 -17.91 -2.42 8.36
N TYR A 633 -18.55 -1.48 7.69
CA TYR A 633 -19.25 -1.67 6.43
C TYR A 633 -18.86 -0.56 5.45
N LEU A 634 -18.61 -0.94 4.20
CA LEU A 634 -18.26 -0.04 3.08
C LEU A 634 -19.13 -0.39 1.86
N ASP A 635 -19.68 0.62 1.19
CA ASP A 635 -20.24 0.54 -0.16
C ASP A 635 -19.53 1.57 -1.05
N SER A 636 -19.02 1.13 -2.19
CA SER A 636 -18.25 1.94 -3.13
C SER A 636 -18.76 1.70 -4.54
N ARG A 637 -19.07 2.76 -5.27
CA ARG A 637 -19.51 2.70 -6.67
C ARG A 637 -18.66 3.64 -7.51
N THR A 638 -18.02 3.07 -8.54
CA THR A 638 -17.21 3.80 -9.51
C THR A 638 -17.92 3.84 -10.85
N VAL A 639 -17.88 4.98 -11.53
CA VAL A 639 -18.41 5.19 -12.87
C VAL A 639 -17.41 5.96 -13.72
N GLY A 640 -17.54 5.84 -15.04
CA GLY A 640 -16.65 6.55 -15.96
C GLY A 640 -15.28 5.90 -16.13
N LEU A 641 -15.13 4.62 -15.77
CA LEU A 641 -13.87 3.91 -15.99
C LEU A 641 -13.60 3.72 -17.49
N PHE A 642 -12.31 3.83 -17.86
CA PHE A 642 -11.86 3.60 -19.22
C PHE A 642 -11.71 2.10 -19.49
N PHE A 643 -12.23 1.66 -20.65
CA PHE A 643 -12.12 0.26 -21.07
C PHE A 643 -12.06 0.15 -22.59
N LEU A 644 -11.50 -0.97 -23.08
CA LEU A 644 -11.42 -1.30 -24.49
C LEU A 644 -12.54 -2.26 -24.89
N ASP A 645 -13.17 -1.98 -26.04
CA ASP A 645 -14.26 -2.78 -26.58
C ASP A 645 -14.13 -2.93 -28.12
N PRO A 646 -13.80 -4.13 -28.61
CA PRO A 646 -13.80 -4.38 -30.04
C PRO A 646 -15.23 -4.44 -30.58
N VAL A 647 -15.56 -3.56 -31.52
CA VAL A 647 -16.87 -3.48 -32.19
C VAL A 647 -16.70 -3.91 -33.63
N LEU A 648 -17.12 -5.12 -33.94
CA LEU A 648 -17.04 -5.68 -35.29
C LEU A 648 -18.24 -5.23 -36.13
N ASN A 649 -17.98 -4.82 -37.39
CA ASN A 649 -19.00 -4.61 -38.40
C ASN A 649 -18.89 -5.69 -39.46
N ALA A 650 -19.60 -6.78 -39.26
CA ALA A 650 -19.53 -7.99 -40.10
C ALA A 650 -19.93 -7.79 -41.57
N THR A 651 -20.68 -6.72 -41.90
CA THR A 651 -21.16 -6.47 -43.27
C THR A 651 -20.20 -5.65 -44.13
N ALA A 652 -19.24 -4.95 -43.50
CA ALA A 652 -18.35 -4.01 -44.20
C ALA A 652 -16.85 -4.36 -44.15
N GLY A 653 -16.46 -5.50 -43.59
CA GLY A 653 -15.03 -5.89 -43.41
C GLY A 653 -14.25 -4.91 -42.50
N GLY A 654 -14.91 -4.07 -41.74
CA GLY A 654 -14.31 -3.09 -40.85
C GLY A 654 -14.80 -3.21 -39.42
N GLY A 655 -14.06 -2.61 -38.46
CA GLY A 655 -14.43 -2.56 -37.07
C GLY A 655 -13.70 -1.45 -36.34
N LEU A 656 -14.03 -1.29 -35.10
CA LEU A 656 -13.40 -0.35 -34.20
C LEU A 656 -12.84 -1.09 -32.99
N LEU A 657 -11.61 -0.78 -32.60
CA LEU A 657 -11.20 -0.96 -31.22
C LEU A 657 -11.54 0.33 -30.46
N ALA A 658 -12.64 0.29 -29.76
CA ALA A 658 -13.21 1.48 -29.14
C ALA A 658 -12.66 1.67 -27.72
N LEU A 659 -12.07 2.83 -27.43
CA LEU A 659 -11.85 3.30 -26.06
C LEU A 659 -13.11 4.02 -25.59
N LYS A 660 -13.72 3.49 -24.55
CA LYS A 660 -14.93 4.02 -23.89
C LYS A 660 -14.62 4.41 -22.45
N ASN A 661 -15.37 5.36 -21.91
CA ASN A 661 -15.30 5.80 -20.52
C ASN A 661 -16.64 5.66 -19.79
N THR A 662 -17.36 4.59 -20.04
CA THR A 662 -18.70 4.34 -19.48
C THR A 662 -18.75 3.13 -18.56
N ALA A 663 -17.62 2.47 -18.29
CA ALA A 663 -17.58 1.31 -17.43
C ALA A 663 -17.94 1.67 -15.98
N VAL A 664 -18.56 0.70 -15.31
CA VAL A 664 -19.05 0.81 -13.94
C VAL A 664 -18.50 -0.32 -13.11
N SER A 665 -18.14 -0.05 -11.86
CA SER A 665 -17.89 -1.09 -10.87
C SER A 665 -18.56 -0.77 -9.54
N GLN A 666 -18.92 -1.82 -8.80
CA GLN A 666 -19.46 -1.73 -7.44
C GLN A 666 -18.74 -2.73 -6.54
N TYR A 667 -18.35 -2.25 -5.36
CA TYR A 667 -17.75 -3.07 -4.33
C TYR A 667 -18.44 -2.84 -2.99
N ARG A 668 -18.74 -3.92 -2.28
CA ARG A 668 -19.31 -3.92 -0.93
C ARG A 668 -18.45 -4.77 -0.03
N GLN A 669 -18.25 -4.32 1.20
CA GLN A 669 -17.47 -5.03 2.21
C GLN A 669 -18.12 -4.88 3.58
N ALA A 670 -18.11 -5.97 4.34
CA ALA A 670 -18.31 -5.96 5.78
C ALA A 670 -17.15 -6.69 6.44
N ASP A 671 -16.52 -6.10 7.43
CA ASP A 671 -15.42 -6.74 8.15
C ASP A 671 -15.56 -6.61 9.66
N ILE A 672 -15.05 -7.62 10.37
CA ILE A 672 -14.88 -7.62 11.81
C ILE A 672 -13.42 -7.94 12.10
N THR A 673 -12.76 -7.05 12.84
CA THR A 673 -11.36 -7.21 13.25
C THR A 673 -11.28 -7.22 14.77
N ALA A 674 -10.59 -8.21 15.33
CA ALA A 674 -10.21 -8.28 16.73
C ALA A 674 -8.71 -8.02 16.85
N HIS A 675 -8.33 -7.03 17.65
CA HIS A 675 -6.94 -6.74 17.99
C HIS A 675 -6.70 -7.01 19.46
N TYR A 676 -5.75 -7.91 19.76
CA TYR A 676 -5.40 -8.30 21.12
C TYR A 676 -3.93 -8.05 21.39
N ARG A 677 -3.63 -7.29 22.42
CA ARG A 677 -2.26 -6.98 22.86
C ARG A 677 -2.04 -7.40 24.31
N PHE A 678 -1.00 -8.16 24.56
CA PHE A 678 -0.59 -8.58 25.90
C PHE A 678 0.77 -7.97 26.26
N GLY A 679 0.74 -6.70 26.65
CA GLY A 679 1.93 -5.89 26.91
C GLY A 679 2.90 -5.96 25.74
N GLU A 680 4.20 -6.13 26.03
CA GLU A 680 5.21 -6.33 24.99
C GLU A 680 5.34 -7.78 24.51
N ARG A 681 4.59 -8.73 25.11
CA ARG A 681 4.77 -10.17 24.87
C ARG A 681 4.06 -10.67 23.62
N ALA A 682 2.92 -10.11 23.30
CA ALA A 682 2.15 -10.52 22.15
C ALA A 682 1.33 -9.36 21.58
N ASP A 683 1.27 -9.28 20.26
CA ASP A 683 0.38 -8.41 19.51
C ASP A 683 -0.25 -9.25 18.39
N MET A 684 -1.57 -9.29 18.30
CA MET A 684 -2.33 -10.17 17.43
C MET A 684 -3.48 -9.43 16.79
N SER A 685 -3.68 -9.65 15.51
CA SER A 685 -4.84 -9.19 14.75
C SER A 685 -5.52 -10.39 14.08
N LEU A 686 -6.83 -10.46 14.19
CA LEU A 686 -7.69 -11.42 13.49
C LEU A 686 -8.80 -10.65 12.80
N SER A 687 -8.88 -10.75 11.47
CA SER A 687 -9.93 -10.13 10.68
C SER A 687 -10.72 -11.16 9.89
N TYR A 688 -12.03 -11.00 9.86
CA TYR A 688 -12.92 -11.65 8.91
C TYR A 688 -13.54 -10.61 8.01
N THR A 689 -13.46 -10.83 6.70
CA THR A 689 -14.01 -9.95 5.66
C THR A 689 -15.00 -10.71 4.79
N TRP A 690 -16.20 -10.18 4.66
CA TRP A 690 -17.14 -10.52 3.60
C TRP A 690 -17.07 -9.41 2.55
N SER A 691 -16.95 -9.78 1.26
CA SER A 691 -16.95 -8.79 0.19
C SER A 691 -17.65 -9.30 -1.07
N ARG A 692 -18.06 -8.34 -1.92
CA ARG A 692 -18.65 -8.62 -3.24
C ARG A 692 -18.27 -7.49 -4.21
N GLY A 693 -17.65 -7.89 -5.33
CA GLY A 693 -17.25 -6.99 -6.41
C GLY A 693 -17.91 -7.38 -7.74
N ARG A 694 -18.48 -6.39 -8.44
CA ARG A 694 -19.05 -6.56 -9.79
C ARG A 694 -18.76 -5.34 -10.64
N GLY A 695 -18.56 -5.53 -11.95
CA GLY A 695 -18.30 -4.43 -12.87
C GLY A 695 -17.94 -4.88 -14.28
N ASP A 696 -17.47 -3.96 -15.06
CA ASP A 696 -16.93 -4.20 -16.40
C ASP A 696 -15.53 -4.81 -16.33
N LEU A 697 -15.15 -5.69 -17.27
CA LEU A 697 -14.00 -6.58 -17.15
C LEU A 697 -12.78 -6.21 -18.02
N ASN A 698 -12.88 -5.21 -18.90
CA ASN A 698 -11.80 -4.82 -19.80
C ASN A 698 -11.22 -3.43 -19.46
N PRO A 699 -10.78 -3.15 -18.21
CA PRO A 699 -10.23 -1.84 -17.90
C PRO A 699 -8.96 -1.59 -18.74
N LEU A 700 -8.76 -0.35 -19.18
CA LEU A 700 -7.65 0.06 -20.01
C LEU A 700 -6.29 -0.32 -19.40
N SER A 701 -6.13 -0.09 -18.11
CA SER A 701 -4.90 -0.38 -17.38
C SER A 701 -4.53 -1.86 -17.36
N ASP A 702 -5.50 -2.76 -17.24
CA ASP A 702 -5.22 -4.19 -17.20
C ASP A 702 -4.98 -4.77 -18.60
N THR A 703 -5.46 -4.07 -19.62
CA THR A 703 -5.35 -4.50 -21.02
C THR A 703 -3.99 -4.15 -21.63
N LEU A 704 -3.41 -3.00 -21.27
CA LEU A 704 -2.21 -2.47 -21.90
C LEU A 704 -0.94 -2.49 -21.03
N VAL A 705 -1.05 -2.67 -19.70
CA VAL A 705 0.11 -2.49 -18.79
C VAL A 705 0.14 -3.54 -17.68
N PRO A 706 1.33 -3.98 -17.23
CA PRO A 706 2.65 -3.76 -17.80
C PRO A 706 2.85 -4.56 -19.08
N PHE A 707 2.10 -5.64 -19.29
CA PHE A 707 2.12 -6.48 -20.48
C PHE A 707 0.77 -6.40 -21.17
N GLN A 708 0.78 -6.04 -22.47
CA GLN A 708 -0.46 -6.04 -23.24
C GLN A 708 -1.05 -7.45 -23.30
N ILE A 709 -2.37 -7.55 -23.14
CA ILE A 709 -3.04 -8.82 -23.39
C ILE A 709 -3.09 -9.09 -24.90
N PRO A 710 -2.81 -10.34 -25.33
CA PRO A 710 -2.75 -10.64 -26.76
C PRO A 710 -4.12 -10.48 -27.45
N VAL A 711 -5.19 -10.94 -26.82
CA VAL A 711 -6.56 -10.89 -27.35
C VAL A 711 -7.41 -9.96 -26.51
N ILE A 712 -7.99 -8.93 -27.16
CA ILE A 712 -8.95 -8.02 -26.51
C ILE A 712 -10.36 -8.51 -26.82
N ARG A 713 -11.05 -9.00 -25.81
CA ARG A 713 -12.41 -9.53 -25.91
C ARG A 713 -13.45 -8.39 -25.92
N PRO A 714 -14.67 -8.61 -26.44
CA PRO A 714 -15.80 -7.73 -26.17
C PRO A 714 -15.97 -7.53 -24.67
N ASN A 715 -16.23 -6.27 -24.26
CA ASN A 715 -16.43 -5.99 -22.85
C ASN A 715 -17.72 -6.68 -22.34
N ALA A 716 -17.65 -7.19 -21.14
CA ALA A 716 -18.78 -7.81 -20.46
C ALA A 716 -18.83 -7.36 -18.99
N ALA A 717 -20.02 -7.22 -18.46
CA ALA A 717 -20.22 -7.02 -17.02
C ALA A 717 -20.24 -8.38 -16.31
N GLY A 718 -19.45 -8.50 -15.26
CA GLY A 718 -19.30 -9.76 -14.53
C GLY A 718 -18.90 -9.57 -13.07
N ILE A 719 -18.41 -10.66 -12.49
CA ILE A 719 -17.76 -10.66 -11.18
C ILE A 719 -16.33 -10.11 -11.38
N LEU A 720 -15.88 -9.20 -10.51
CA LEU A 720 -14.51 -8.67 -10.61
C LEU A 720 -13.48 -9.76 -10.24
N SER A 721 -12.36 -9.80 -10.93
CA SER A 721 -11.27 -10.77 -10.71
C SER A 721 -10.71 -10.78 -9.27
N SER A 722 -10.98 -9.73 -8.50
CA SER A 722 -10.65 -9.57 -7.08
C SER A 722 -11.77 -9.94 -6.11
N ASP A 723 -12.89 -10.47 -6.61
CA ASP A 723 -14.04 -10.84 -5.75
C ASP A 723 -13.72 -12.05 -4.89
N VAL A 724 -13.63 -11.81 -3.57
CA VAL A 724 -13.38 -12.84 -2.54
C VAL A 724 -14.49 -12.77 -1.51
N PRO A 725 -15.57 -13.59 -1.64
CA PRO A 725 -16.73 -13.50 -0.75
C PRO A 725 -16.43 -13.68 0.73
N HIS A 726 -15.44 -14.50 1.07
CA HIS A 726 -15.08 -14.76 2.46
C HIS A 726 -13.56 -14.83 2.61
N ARG A 727 -13.00 -14.04 3.53
CA ARG A 727 -11.58 -14.06 3.85
C ARG A 727 -11.38 -13.94 5.36
N VAL A 728 -10.45 -14.71 5.90
CA VAL A 728 -9.93 -14.60 7.26
C VAL A 728 -8.42 -14.35 7.17
N VAL A 729 -7.94 -13.30 7.80
CA VAL A 729 -6.52 -13.02 7.98
C VAL A 729 -6.21 -12.96 9.47
N ALA A 730 -5.22 -13.74 9.90
CA ALA A 730 -4.70 -13.68 11.26
C ALA A 730 -3.20 -13.41 11.20
N SER A 731 -2.74 -12.41 11.92
CA SER A 731 -1.32 -12.05 11.97
C SER A 731 -0.93 -11.58 13.38
N GLY A 732 0.35 -11.65 13.70
CA GLY A 732 0.84 -11.14 14.95
C GLY A 732 2.25 -11.62 15.28
N PHE A 733 2.75 -11.25 16.45
CA PHE A 733 4.01 -11.75 16.97
C PHE A 733 3.87 -12.16 18.45
N PHE A 734 4.71 -13.09 18.85
CA PHE A 734 4.83 -13.59 20.23
C PHE A 734 6.28 -13.58 20.65
N ARG A 735 6.60 -12.91 21.74
CA ARG A 735 7.91 -12.99 22.40
C ARG A 735 7.92 -14.18 23.35
N LEU A 736 8.66 -15.20 22.97
CA LEU A 736 8.82 -16.43 23.71
C LEU A 736 9.98 -16.34 24.71
N PRO A 737 10.11 -17.27 25.69
CA PRO A 737 11.33 -17.43 26.48
C PRO A 737 12.59 -17.46 25.62
N TRP A 738 13.74 -17.20 26.22
CA TRP A 738 15.09 -17.18 25.57
C TRP A 738 15.24 -16.11 24.49
N LYS A 739 14.49 -15.00 24.52
CA LYS A 739 14.52 -13.91 23.54
C LYS A 739 14.18 -14.38 22.10
N MET A 740 13.35 -15.39 21.97
CA MET A 740 12.82 -15.82 20.68
C MET A 740 11.57 -15.04 20.34
N VAL A 741 11.37 -14.77 19.05
CA VAL A 741 10.16 -14.15 18.51
C VAL A 741 9.61 -15.05 17.41
N ILE A 742 8.32 -15.37 17.50
CA ILE A 742 7.58 -16.07 16.44
C ILE A 742 6.48 -15.16 15.91
N SER A 743 6.39 -15.06 14.59
CA SER A 743 5.41 -14.24 13.89
C SER A 743 4.66 -15.06 12.85
N PRO A 744 3.50 -15.62 13.19
CA PRO A 744 2.63 -16.31 12.25
C PRO A 744 1.75 -15.33 11.47
N VAL A 745 1.50 -15.66 10.20
CA VAL A 745 0.49 -15.05 9.34
C VAL A 745 -0.31 -16.14 8.68
N ALA A 746 -1.63 -16.16 8.89
CA ALA A 746 -2.54 -17.07 8.23
C ALA A 746 -3.48 -16.28 7.31
N ASP A 747 -3.59 -16.71 6.05
CA ASP A 747 -4.52 -16.17 5.07
C ASP A 747 -5.40 -17.30 4.53
N VAL A 748 -6.70 -17.12 4.68
CA VAL A 748 -7.71 -18.14 4.37
C VAL A 748 -8.84 -17.49 3.61
N HIS A 749 -9.10 -17.91 2.36
CA HIS A 749 -10.14 -17.25 1.59
C HIS A 749 -10.81 -18.14 0.55
N SER A 750 -12.01 -17.73 0.13
CA SER A 750 -12.70 -18.28 -1.03
C SER A 750 -11.83 -18.17 -2.27
N GLY A 751 -11.91 -19.13 -3.17
CA GLY A 751 -11.17 -19.10 -4.44
C GLY A 751 -11.46 -17.82 -5.23
N LEU A 752 -10.42 -17.28 -5.86
CA LEU A 752 -10.52 -16.16 -6.80
C LEU A 752 -11.32 -16.59 -8.03
N PRO A 753 -12.06 -15.69 -8.69
CA PRO A 753 -12.84 -16.01 -9.86
C PRO A 753 -11.97 -16.16 -11.12
N PHE A 754 -12.48 -16.90 -12.11
CA PHE A 754 -11.94 -16.98 -13.47
C PHE A 754 -13.04 -17.25 -14.49
N SER A 755 -12.78 -16.93 -15.76
CA SER A 755 -13.69 -17.10 -16.88
C SER A 755 -13.33 -18.34 -17.70
N ASN A 756 -14.33 -19.06 -18.21
CA ASN A 756 -14.13 -20.01 -19.30
C ASN A 756 -14.06 -19.28 -20.64
N VAL A 757 -13.26 -19.82 -21.56
CA VAL A 757 -13.08 -19.25 -22.90
C VAL A 757 -13.14 -20.33 -23.99
N ASP A 758 -13.47 -19.92 -25.22
CA ASP A 758 -13.40 -20.77 -26.41
C ASP A 758 -12.03 -20.67 -27.13
N VAL A 759 -11.91 -21.29 -28.30
CA VAL A 759 -10.68 -21.29 -29.10
C VAL A 759 -10.28 -19.87 -29.56
N LEU A 760 -11.23 -18.99 -29.79
CA LEU A 760 -11.01 -17.58 -30.14
C LEU A 760 -10.84 -16.68 -28.90
N GLN A 761 -10.73 -17.29 -27.73
CA GLN A 761 -10.60 -16.61 -26.45
C GLN A 761 -11.84 -15.78 -26.04
N ASN A 762 -13.01 -16.00 -26.65
CA ASN A 762 -14.26 -15.39 -26.22
C ASN A 762 -14.76 -16.03 -24.93
N TYR A 763 -15.47 -15.27 -24.12
CA TYR A 763 -16.10 -15.79 -22.88
C TYR A 763 -17.18 -16.85 -23.21
N VAL A 764 -17.13 -17.97 -22.47
CA VAL A 764 -18.14 -19.01 -22.51
C VAL A 764 -18.90 -19.02 -21.20
N GLY A 765 -20.18 -18.66 -21.23
CA GLY A 765 -21.00 -18.47 -20.03
C GLY A 765 -20.87 -17.07 -19.44
N VAL A 766 -21.12 -16.95 -18.14
CA VAL A 766 -20.99 -15.69 -17.41
C VAL A 766 -19.51 -15.48 -17.05
N PRO A 767 -18.92 -14.33 -17.42
CA PRO A 767 -17.52 -14.08 -17.09
C PRO A 767 -17.28 -14.10 -15.57
N ASP A 768 -16.14 -14.69 -15.18
CA ASP A 768 -15.66 -14.81 -13.80
C ASP A 768 -16.65 -15.48 -12.82
N ASP A 769 -17.54 -16.35 -13.31
CA ASP A 769 -18.46 -17.13 -12.46
C ASP A 769 -17.84 -18.41 -11.89
N GLN A 770 -16.74 -18.87 -12.48
CA GLN A 770 -15.97 -20.02 -11.98
C GLN A 770 -15.00 -19.58 -10.90
N ARG A 771 -14.56 -20.51 -10.02
CA ARG A 771 -13.65 -20.18 -8.94
C ARG A 771 -12.54 -21.20 -8.77
N PHE A 772 -11.34 -20.68 -8.47
CA PHE A 772 -10.26 -21.49 -7.95
C PHE A 772 -10.67 -22.20 -6.66
N PRO A 773 -10.00 -23.31 -6.28
CA PRO A 773 -10.18 -23.93 -4.98
C PRO A 773 -9.96 -22.96 -3.82
N PHE A 774 -10.54 -23.28 -2.67
CA PHE A 774 -10.34 -22.58 -1.42
C PHE A 774 -8.83 -22.43 -1.09
N TYR A 775 -8.39 -21.20 -0.87
CA TYR A 775 -7.01 -20.86 -0.56
C TYR A 775 -6.73 -20.94 0.94
N PHE A 776 -5.56 -21.45 1.29
CA PHE A 776 -5.03 -21.42 2.66
C PHE A 776 -3.50 -21.31 2.63
N SER A 777 -2.94 -20.34 3.33
CA SER A 777 -1.50 -20.22 3.61
C SER A 777 -1.28 -19.96 5.10
N LEU A 778 -0.25 -20.59 5.67
CA LEU A 778 0.28 -20.26 6.98
C LEU A 778 1.77 -19.97 6.83
N ASP A 779 2.12 -18.71 6.99
CA ASP A 779 3.49 -18.21 6.91
C ASP A 779 4.00 -17.98 8.33
N VAL A 780 5.27 -18.29 8.57
CA VAL A 780 5.86 -18.17 9.92
C VAL A 780 7.28 -17.62 9.80
N ARG A 781 7.59 -16.62 10.63
CA ARG A 781 8.96 -16.17 10.90
C ARG A 781 9.31 -16.50 12.34
N LEU A 782 10.48 -17.09 12.55
CA LEU A 782 11.01 -17.42 13.88
C LEU A 782 12.45 -16.94 13.97
N TYR A 783 12.77 -16.10 14.95
CA TYR A 783 14.14 -15.63 15.15
C TYR A 783 14.48 -15.46 16.63
N ARG A 784 15.79 -15.38 16.90
CA ARG A 784 16.34 -15.07 18.21
C ARG A 784 17.36 -13.94 18.08
N GLU A 785 17.33 -13.01 19.04
CA GLU A 785 18.30 -11.94 19.14
C GLU A 785 19.38 -12.25 20.18
N PHE A 786 20.63 -12.02 19.79
CA PHE A 786 21.81 -12.18 20.62
C PHE A 786 22.52 -10.83 20.76
N ALA A 787 22.78 -10.42 21.98
CA ALA A 787 23.64 -9.26 22.24
C ALA A 787 25.10 -9.67 22.07
N VAL A 788 25.83 -9.00 21.18
CA VAL A 788 27.26 -9.22 20.93
C VAL A 788 28.03 -7.96 21.31
N HIS A 789 29.04 -8.14 22.17
CA HIS A 789 29.91 -7.05 22.59
C HIS A 789 31.17 -7.05 21.70
N ILE A 790 31.37 -5.97 20.93
CA ILE A 790 32.57 -5.83 20.08
C ILE A 790 33.59 -4.95 20.83
N PRO A 791 34.76 -5.46 21.27
CA PRO A 791 35.65 -4.83 22.25
C PRO A 791 36.43 -3.57 21.76
N ARG A 792 36.19 -3.02 20.59
CA ARG A 792 37.08 -2.03 19.94
C ARG A 792 36.49 -0.67 19.64
N THR A 793 35.30 -0.33 20.11
CA THR A 793 34.74 1.02 19.94
C THR A 793 34.71 1.79 21.25
N GLU A 794 35.15 3.06 21.23
CA GLU A 794 35.31 3.95 22.41
C GLU A 794 34.02 4.27 23.19
N ARG A 795 32.88 3.71 22.79
CA ARG A 795 31.65 3.64 23.59
C ARG A 795 31.08 2.24 23.41
N SER A 796 30.96 1.51 24.50
CA SER A 796 30.34 0.18 24.62
C SER A 796 28.91 0.16 24.02
N LYS A 797 28.79 0.13 22.69
CA LYS A 797 27.53 -0.13 22.02
C LYS A 797 27.32 -1.63 21.94
N THR A 798 26.14 -2.09 22.32
CA THR A 798 25.74 -3.47 22.23
C THR A 798 25.19 -3.73 20.84
N HIS A 799 25.90 -4.49 20.03
CA HIS A 799 25.41 -4.96 18.74
C HIS A 799 24.45 -6.14 18.95
N LYS A 800 23.41 -6.22 18.15
CA LYS A 800 22.48 -7.34 18.13
C LYS A 800 22.68 -8.16 16.87
N VAL A 801 22.77 -9.47 17.02
CA VAL A 801 22.74 -10.43 15.93
C VAL A 801 21.40 -11.13 15.99
N ARG A 802 20.61 -11.06 14.90
CA ARG A 802 19.33 -11.77 14.76
C ARG A 802 19.55 -12.98 13.88
N LEU A 803 19.28 -14.17 14.42
CA LEU A 803 19.34 -15.45 13.71
C LEU A 803 17.96 -16.06 13.67
N GLY A 804 17.53 -16.54 12.51
CA GLY A 804 16.20 -17.12 12.39
C GLY A 804 15.94 -17.80 11.07
N VAL A 805 14.69 -18.19 10.91
CA VAL A 805 14.13 -18.78 9.71
C VAL A 805 12.78 -18.16 9.41
N TYR A 806 12.43 -18.06 8.15
CA TYR A 806 11.06 -17.82 7.74
C TYR A 806 10.61 -18.87 6.74
N SER A 807 9.32 -19.17 6.75
CA SER A 807 8.72 -20.11 5.80
C SER A 807 7.37 -19.56 5.38
N THR A 808 7.14 -19.48 4.07
CA THR A 808 5.82 -19.27 3.50
C THR A 808 5.16 -20.62 3.24
N ASP A 809 3.84 -20.67 3.46
CA ASP A 809 3.03 -21.88 3.36
C ASP A 809 3.67 -23.10 4.04
N ILE A 810 3.92 -22.99 5.35
CA ILE A 810 4.57 -24.07 6.14
C ILE A 810 3.79 -25.38 6.04
N THR A 811 2.49 -25.32 5.78
CA THR A 811 1.62 -26.49 5.59
C THR A 811 1.85 -27.18 4.25
N ASN A 812 2.53 -26.53 3.32
CA ASN A 812 2.80 -26.98 1.95
C ASN A 812 1.52 -27.38 1.21
N ARG A 813 0.44 -26.62 1.43
CA ARG A 813 -0.82 -26.83 0.73
C ARG A 813 -0.65 -26.50 -0.75
N GLN A 814 -1.27 -27.29 -1.60
CA GLN A 814 -1.26 -27.04 -3.04
C GLN A 814 -2.34 -26.01 -3.40
N ASN A 815 -1.98 -24.73 -3.41
CA ASN A 815 -2.83 -23.63 -3.89
C ASN A 815 -2.52 -23.41 -5.38
N PRO A 816 -3.47 -23.67 -6.32
CA PRO A 816 -3.21 -23.46 -7.74
C PRO A 816 -3.26 -21.98 -8.12
N HIS A 817 -2.41 -21.59 -9.08
CA HIS A 817 -2.39 -20.25 -9.67
C HIS A 817 -2.97 -20.22 -11.09
N ASP A 818 -2.93 -21.36 -11.80
CA ASP A 818 -3.32 -21.46 -13.19
C ASP A 818 -4.44 -22.49 -13.36
N VAL A 819 -5.25 -22.32 -14.40
CA VAL A 819 -6.33 -23.23 -14.77
C VAL A 819 -6.42 -23.33 -16.29
N TYR A 820 -6.60 -24.54 -16.81
CA TYR A 820 -6.91 -24.76 -18.21
C TYR A 820 -8.39 -24.43 -18.45
N ASN A 821 -8.65 -23.17 -18.77
CA ASN A 821 -10.00 -22.60 -18.83
C ASN A 821 -10.60 -22.58 -20.24
N ASN A 822 -9.88 -23.07 -21.26
CA ASN A 822 -10.40 -23.18 -22.62
C ASN A 822 -11.26 -24.44 -22.72
N VAL A 823 -12.56 -24.26 -23.07
CA VAL A 823 -13.55 -25.36 -23.10
C VAL A 823 -13.26 -26.42 -24.18
N THR A 824 -12.40 -26.10 -25.15
CA THR A 824 -12.00 -27.05 -26.21
C THR A 824 -10.77 -27.86 -25.81
N SER A 825 -10.11 -27.55 -24.69
CA SER A 825 -8.95 -28.29 -24.22
C SER A 825 -9.34 -29.69 -23.69
N PRO A 826 -8.59 -30.77 -24.01
CA PRO A 826 -8.78 -32.07 -23.44
C PRO A 826 -8.55 -32.14 -21.94
N ILE A 827 -7.87 -31.15 -21.38
CA ILE A 827 -7.60 -31.02 -19.95
C ILE A 827 -8.35 -29.82 -19.32
N PHE A 828 -9.47 -29.44 -19.95
CA PHE A 828 -10.33 -28.36 -19.44
C PHE A 828 -10.71 -28.56 -17.97
N GLY A 829 -10.64 -27.47 -17.19
CA GLY A 829 -10.96 -27.45 -15.78
C GLY A 829 -9.86 -27.99 -14.85
N HIS A 830 -8.71 -28.45 -15.39
CA HIS A 830 -7.58 -28.87 -14.56
C HIS A 830 -6.82 -27.65 -14.04
N PHE A 831 -6.47 -27.69 -12.76
CA PHE A 831 -5.66 -26.65 -12.11
C PHE A 831 -4.16 -26.98 -12.19
N ALA A 832 -3.34 -25.94 -12.32
CA ALA A 832 -1.89 -26.03 -12.45
C ALA A 832 -1.17 -24.92 -11.65
N GLY A 833 0.15 -24.83 -11.77
CA GLY A 833 0.94 -23.73 -11.17
C GLY A 833 0.88 -23.69 -9.64
N PHE A 834 0.90 -24.83 -8.97
CA PHE A 834 0.69 -24.90 -7.52
C PHE A 834 1.80 -24.21 -6.72
N GLN A 835 1.46 -23.31 -5.81
CA GLN A 835 2.38 -22.69 -4.86
C GLN A 835 3.00 -23.75 -3.93
N ARG A 836 4.27 -23.59 -3.59
CA ARG A 836 4.98 -24.45 -2.63
C ARG A 836 5.50 -23.65 -1.45
N ARG A 837 5.71 -24.39 -0.36
CA ARG A 837 6.49 -23.91 0.76
C ARG A 837 7.86 -23.41 0.29
N TYR A 838 8.19 -22.21 0.71
CA TYR A 838 9.50 -21.62 0.59
C TYR A 838 10.05 -21.34 1.98
N THR A 839 11.32 -21.72 2.23
CA THR A 839 11.96 -21.48 3.52
C THR A 839 13.27 -20.74 3.29
N GLY A 840 13.48 -19.67 4.03
CA GLY A 840 14.70 -18.86 4.01
C GLY A 840 15.30 -18.68 5.40
N LEU A 841 16.59 -18.35 5.44
CA LEU A 841 17.31 -18.00 6.66
C LEU A 841 17.25 -16.49 6.89
N VAL A 842 17.28 -16.09 8.16
CA VAL A 842 17.39 -14.68 8.58
C VAL A 842 18.71 -14.54 9.32
N LEU A 843 19.55 -13.62 8.85
CA LEU A 843 20.76 -13.21 9.57
C LEU A 843 20.93 -11.70 9.42
N ASP A 844 20.72 -11.00 10.54
CA ASP A 844 20.82 -9.55 10.61
C ASP A 844 21.86 -9.14 11.65
N LEU A 845 22.63 -8.11 11.34
CA LEU A 845 23.51 -7.40 12.25
C LEU A 845 22.94 -6.00 12.46
N ILE A 846 22.59 -5.67 13.71
CA ILE A 846 21.92 -4.42 14.09
C ILE A 846 22.74 -3.77 15.21
N GLN A 847 23.08 -2.50 15.05
CA GLN A 847 23.81 -1.76 16.08
C GLN A 847 22.87 -1.05 17.06
#